data_6da831f0d99cb0f268845623d0f7d174
#
_entry.id   6da831f0d99cb0f268845623d0f7d174
#
_cell.length_a   1.000
_cell.length_b   1.000
_cell.length_c   1.000
_cell.angle_alpha   90.00
_cell.angle_beta   90.00
_cell.angle_gamma   90.00
#
_symmetry.space_group_name_H-M   'P 1'
#
loop_
_entity.id
_entity.type
_entity.pdbx_description
1 polymer ?
#
loop_
_entity_poly.entity_id
_entity_poly.type
_entity_poly.pdbx_seq_one_letter_code
_entity_poly.pdbx_strand_id
1 'polypeptide(L)'
;MSAQKPKITPQKNGPLKVSDLEIFTNSRNEPIPTKKAMILCRCGASKKKPFCDGSHIADGFIDEKEEGRVRDKRISYKGKTITIHDNRGICSHAAYCTDNLPTVFKMGVKPWIDADGAAPDVIKKVINTCPSGALSYSEKDIEYIDHEAEPEIHISRNGPYEIHGGIETVGFDPGDRASYEHYTLCRCGKSKNKPRCDGSHWYAAFKDDEALTISAANQARETKEPEWIKVANKNEMKNGDTKPLHIHNHQLVLSKVNGKYGAIEGVCPHQRGPLIDGRIDNGVLRCPWHGHAFNPITGESLGSDSNVKAFRVEEREDGIYIEIKAPVKSAWTVSHIMVETMVNWGIRHVFGIVGHSNLGLAEAIRVQEEKGHMTYIGVRHEGAASFACSGYAKASGKPAACLSIAGPGATNLLTGLWDAKMDRVPVIALTGQVNTQFLGPGSFQEIDLKVAYEAVSAFSKVVLPGSNHAELMSLALKNAIVRRDVAHLIFPDEVQVQDGGAEVPTYPDGWISDLEITPSKESIRLAMYRINSAKRPVIIVGYGARESMSEIITFAEKLNAPVLTTFKAKGQISDFHPLGCGVLGRSGTQVASWFMNHSDLLIVFGASFSHHTGIDQTKPLIQVDFDRMALGKFHSIDTPVWGETAITAAIFTERLSDRLLCVDCRKEIADRWRLWREEKARRREAKSKRGLNSAAIFEILGNTAPENALFSLDVGDNTYSFGRYFECKDHRVILSGYLGSIGFSFPAAMGAYLAQSERPVISVSGDGGFGQYMAEFNTAVLYRMNITHVLLNNNELGKISREQRDANWPVWQTHLHNPNFAEYAKACGGFGIRVTKTGDFHQALKDAISHEGPSLVEIMTDPELI
;
A
#
# COMPACT_ATOMS: atom_id res chain seq x y z
N MET A 1 17.30 -31.98 -31.44
CA MET A 1 17.88 -32.62 -30.25
C MET A 1 16.82 -32.44 -29.17
N SER A 2 16.27 -33.49 -28.56
CA SER A 2 15.31 -33.36 -27.46
C SER A 2 16.01 -32.66 -26.30
N ALA A 3 15.46 -31.54 -25.80
CA ALA A 3 15.99 -30.87 -24.62
C ALA A 3 16.05 -31.88 -23.47
N GLN A 4 17.21 -32.03 -22.87
CA GLN A 4 17.40 -32.94 -21.73
C GLN A 4 16.65 -32.35 -20.55
N LYS A 5 15.76 -33.09 -19.91
CA LYS A 5 15.00 -32.59 -18.74
C LYS A 5 15.94 -32.22 -17.60
N PRO A 6 15.71 -31.08 -16.92
CA PRO A 6 16.53 -30.70 -15.78
C PRO A 6 16.43 -31.70 -14.64
N LYS A 7 17.54 -31.85 -13.89
CA LYS A 7 17.66 -32.87 -12.84
C LYS A 7 18.42 -32.37 -11.63
N ILE A 8 17.93 -32.73 -10.44
CA ILE A 8 18.57 -32.44 -9.15
C ILE A 8 19.10 -33.75 -8.55
N THR A 9 20.36 -33.75 -8.14
CA THR A 9 20.98 -34.90 -7.48
C THR A 9 21.58 -34.47 -6.14
N PRO A 10 20.93 -34.80 -5.00
CA PRO A 10 21.52 -34.56 -3.69
C PRO A 10 22.77 -35.39 -3.48
N GLN A 11 23.86 -34.77 -3.09
CA GLN A 11 25.11 -35.44 -2.75
C GLN A 11 25.05 -35.88 -1.27
N LYS A 12 25.46 -37.10 -0.95
CA LYS A 12 25.45 -37.58 0.44
C LYS A 12 26.25 -36.64 1.34
N ASN A 13 25.61 -36.13 2.39
CA ASN A 13 26.14 -35.14 3.33
C ASN A 13 26.77 -33.92 2.63
N GLY A 14 26.23 -33.52 1.49
CA GLY A 14 26.80 -32.48 0.63
C GLY A 14 25.76 -31.64 -0.10
N PRO A 15 26.15 -30.91 -1.13
CA PRO A 15 25.28 -29.98 -1.87
C PRO A 15 24.28 -30.69 -2.78
N LEU A 16 23.45 -29.90 -3.47
CA LEU A 16 22.63 -30.34 -4.58
C LEU A 16 23.37 -30.11 -5.90
N LYS A 17 23.52 -31.15 -6.71
CA LYS A 17 23.96 -31.02 -8.10
C LYS A 17 22.75 -30.83 -8.97
N VAL A 18 22.68 -29.72 -9.70
CA VAL A 18 21.59 -29.39 -10.64
C VAL A 18 22.16 -29.38 -12.04
N SER A 19 21.53 -30.07 -12.97
CA SER A 19 21.94 -30.11 -14.39
C SER A 19 20.81 -29.69 -15.30
N ASP A 20 21.18 -29.07 -16.42
CA ASP A 20 20.34 -28.72 -17.55
C ASP A 20 19.13 -27.82 -17.17
N LEU A 21 19.25 -27.00 -16.12
CA LEU A 21 18.24 -26.03 -15.67
C LEU A 21 18.37 -24.73 -16.48
N GLU A 22 17.27 -24.27 -17.03
CA GLU A 22 17.22 -23.01 -17.81
C GLU A 22 16.75 -21.83 -16.95
N ILE A 23 15.76 -22.02 -16.09
CA ILE A 23 15.16 -20.97 -15.26
C ILE A 23 15.58 -21.15 -13.81
N PHE A 24 16.37 -20.18 -13.31
CA PHE A 24 16.78 -20.11 -11.92
C PHE A 24 16.65 -18.67 -11.44
N THR A 25 15.80 -18.44 -10.43
CA THR A 25 15.46 -17.09 -9.96
C THR A 25 15.75 -16.92 -8.48
N ASN A 26 16.04 -15.68 -8.08
CA ASN A 26 16.19 -15.31 -6.69
C ASN A 26 14.84 -14.94 -6.06
N SER A 27 14.84 -14.58 -4.79
CA SER A 27 13.64 -14.19 -4.01
C SER A 27 12.91 -12.93 -4.53
N ARG A 28 13.41 -12.32 -5.58
CA ARG A 28 12.85 -11.14 -6.27
C ARG A 28 12.43 -11.45 -7.70
N ASN A 29 12.38 -12.73 -8.08
CA ASN A 29 12.16 -13.20 -9.45
C ASN A 29 13.21 -12.71 -10.46
N GLU A 30 14.39 -12.29 -9.99
CA GLU A 30 15.49 -11.92 -10.86
C GLU A 30 16.23 -13.18 -11.32
N PRO A 31 16.60 -13.31 -12.62
CA PRO A 31 17.25 -14.51 -13.13
C PRO A 31 18.70 -14.62 -12.59
N ILE A 32 19.04 -15.80 -12.10
CA ILE A 32 20.39 -16.19 -11.74
C ILE A 32 20.98 -16.93 -12.95
N PRO A 33 22.17 -16.53 -13.45
CA PRO A 33 22.78 -17.20 -14.59
C PRO A 33 22.95 -18.69 -14.38
N THR A 34 22.45 -19.49 -15.29
CA THR A 34 22.52 -20.96 -15.26
C THR A 34 23.74 -21.48 -16.01
N LYS A 35 24.21 -22.65 -15.62
CA LYS A 35 25.24 -23.43 -16.30
C LYS A 35 24.75 -24.84 -16.51
N LYS A 36 25.35 -25.56 -17.47
CA LYS A 36 24.99 -26.96 -17.75
C LYS A 36 24.98 -27.84 -16.50
N ALA A 37 25.81 -27.54 -15.51
CA ALA A 37 25.77 -28.14 -14.18
C ALA A 37 26.10 -27.09 -13.11
N MET A 38 25.32 -27.05 -12.04
CA MET A 38 25.51 -26.15 -10.90
C MET A 38 25.52 -26.96 -9.61
N ILE A 39 26.21 -26.44 -8.60
CA ILE A 39 26.31 -27.05 -7.28
C ILE A 39 25.71 -26.07 -6.27
N LEU A 40 24.52 -26.36 -5.75
CA LEU A 40 23.78 -25.50 -4.84
C LEU A 40 23.97 -25.88 -3.38
N CYS A 41 24.13 -24.89 -2.53
CA CYS A 41 24.27 -25.09 -1.08
C CYS A 41 22.97 -25.55 -0.44
N ARG A 42 23.02 -26.57 0.42
CA ARG A 42 21.89 -26.96 1.27
C ARG A 42 22.24 -27.09 2.76
N CYS A 43 23.48 -26.83 3.13
CA CYS A 43 23.88 -26.82 4.55
C CYS A 43 23.64 -25.47 5.25
N GLY A 44 23.47 -24.39 4.49
CA GLY A 44 23.27 -23.05 5.01
C GLY A 44 24.56 -22.30 5.35
N ALA A 45 25.72 -22.97 5.41
CA ALA A 45 27.00 -22.39 5.84
C ALA A 45 27.83 -21.75 4.69
N SER A 46 27.49 -21.97 3.40
CA SER A 46 28.21 -21.39 2.29
C SER A 46 28.26 -19.85 2.36
N LYS A 47 29.40 -19.26 2.07
CA LYS A 47 29.61 -17.82 1.91
C LYS A 47 29.32 -17.34 0.47
N LYS A 48 29.02 -18.28 -0.44
CA LYS A 48 28.72 -18.00 -1.86
C LYS A 48 27.31 -18.46 -2.24
N LYS A 49 26.36 -18.40 -1.32
CA LYS A 49 24.97 -18.78 -1.57
C LYS A 49 24.43 -18.07 -2.84
N PRO A 50 23.64 -18.75 -3.67
CA PRO A 50 23.10 -20.10 -3.50
C PRO A 50 24.09 -21.21 -3.84
N PHE A 51 25.29 -20.93 -4.28
CA PHE A 51 26.27 -21.93 -4.69
C PHE A 51 27.05 -22.49 -3.51
N CYS A 52 27.47 -23.72 -3.64
CA CYS A 52 28.27 -24.41 -2.65
C CYS A 52 29.74 -23.97 -2.77
N ASP A 53 30.37 -23.70 -1.63
CA ASP A 53 31.80 -23.35 -1.53
C ASP A 53 32.62 -24.42 -0.74
N GLY A 54 31.99 -25.53 -0.39
CA GLY A 54 32.59 -26.61 0.38
C GLY A 54 32.43 -26.51 1.91
N SER A 55 31.82 -25.42 2.42
CA SER A 55 31.63 -25.18 3.87
C SER A 55 30.85 -26.29 4.58
N HIS A 56 30.06 -27.10 3.88
CA HIS A 56 29.31 -28.24 4.44
C HIS A 56 30.22 -29.27 5.13
N ILE A 57 31.50 -29.39 4.71
CA ILE A 57 32.47 -30.31 5.31
C ILE A 57 32.88 -29.82 6.70
N ALA A 58 33.25 -28.54 6.81
CA ALA A 58 33.63 -27.90 8.08
C ALA A 58 32.44 -27.76 9.06
N ASP A 59 31.20 -27.56 8.52
CA ASP A 59 29.96 -27.44 9.31
C ASP A 59 29.45 -28.81 9.81
N GLY A 60 30.04 -29.93 9.35
CA GLY A 60 29.61 -31.26 9.71
C GLY A 60 28.19 -31.61 9.26
N PHE A 61 27.78 -31.10 8.09
CA PHE A 61 26.42 -31.25 7.57
C PHE A 61 26.06 -32.71 7.34
N ILE A 62 24.96 -33.16 7.95
CA ILE A 62 24.38 -34.50 7.76
C ILE A 62 22.99 -34.36 7.11
N ASP A 63 22.73 -35.16 6.09
CA ASP A 63 21.51 -35.15 5.29
C ASP A 63 20.48 -36.21 5.64
N GLU A 64 20.64 -36.85 6.78
CA GLU A 64 19.67 -37.86 7.27
C GLU A 64 18.41 -37.22 7.85
N LYS A 65 17.27 -37.94 7.71
CA LYS A 65 16.02 -37.55 8.35
C LYS A 65 16.10 -37.80 9.86
N GLU A 66 15.67 -36.82 10.66
CA GLU A 66 15.72 -36.91 12.12
C GLU A 66 14.52 -37.62 12.71
N GLU A 67 14.71 -38.37 13.80
CA GLU A 67 13.62 -38.87 14.61
C GLU A 67 12.85 -37.72 15.28
N GLY A 68 11.52 -37.87 15.41
CA GLY A 68 10.65 -36.86 16.01
C GLY A 68 10.22 -35.74 15.05
N ARG A 69 10.56 -35.78 13.74
CA ARG A 69 9.99 -34.93 12.73
C ARG A 69 8.47 -35.05 12.65
N VAL A 70 7.79 -34.04 12.15
CA VAL A 70 6.36 -34.13 11.81
C VAL A 70 6.18 -35.24 10.78
N ARG A 71 5.28 -36.20 11.07
CA ARG A 71 5.04 -37.33 10.19
C ARG A 71 4.40 -36.87 8.89
N ASP A 72 4.82 -37.50 7.82
CA ASP A 72 4.21 -37.35 6.51
C ASP A 72 2.84 -38.07 6.55
N LYS A 73 1.80 -37.25 6.78
CA LYS A 73 0.42 -37.75 6.91
C LYS A 73 -0.53 -36.69 6.39
N ARG A 74 -1.32 -37.10 5.42
CA ARG A 74 -2.36 -36.24 4.84
C ARG A 74 -3.62 -36.22 5.73
N ILE A 75 -4.17 -35.01 5.93
CA ILE A 75 -5.44 -34.76 6.61
C ILE A 75 -6.37 -34.06 5.63
N SER A 76 -7.65 -34.45 5.63
CA SER A 76 -8.66 -33.89 4.73
C SER A 76 -9.70 -33.12 5.52
N TYR A 77 -10.02 -31.92 5.06
CA TYR A 77 -11.01 -30.98 5.60
C TYR A 77 -12.13 -30.84 4.59
N LYS A 78 -13.28 -31.46 4.88
CA LYS A 78 -14.40 -31.53 3.96
C LYS A 78 -15.30 -30.32 4.11
N GLY A 79 -15.47 -29.56 3.03
CA GLY A 79 -16.48 -28.52 2.88
C GLY A 79 -17.69 -29.01 2.08
N LYS A 80 -18.63 -28.10 1.79
CA LYS A 80 -19.86 -28.38 1.01
C LYS A 80 -19.57 -28.67 -0.45
N THR A 81 -18.59 -28.01 -1.04
CA THR A 81 -18.28 -28.06 -2.48
C THR A 81 -16.86 -28.50 -2.75
N ILE A 82 -15.92 -28.20 -1.88
CA ILE A 82 -14.49 -28.51 -2.02
C ILE A 82 -13.99 -29.22 -0.75
N THR A 83 -13.07 -30.16 -0.92
CA THR A 83 -12.32 -30.76 0.20
C THR A 83 -10.88 -30.32 0.11
N ILE A 84 -10.35 -29.73 1.16
CA ILE A 84 -8.94 -29.30 1.23
C ILE A 84 -8.14 -30.38 1.92
N HIS A 85 -6.98 -30.71 1.36
CA HIS A 85 -6.05 -31.68 1.91
C HIS A 85 -4.78 -30.98 2.36
N ASP A 86 -4.28 -31.34 3.53
CA ASP A 86 -3.09 -30.78 4.14
C ASP A 86 -2.14 -31.90 4.61
N ASN A 87 -0.87 -31.76 4.25
CA ASN A 87 0.19 -32.65 4.72
C ASN A 87 1.28 -31.80 5.43
N ARG A 88 1.16 -31.68 6.73
CA ARG A 88 2.09 -30.89 7.54
C ARG A 88 3.52 -31.43 7.55
N GLY A 89 3.74 -32.69 7.26
CA GLY A 89 5.06 -33.29 7.21
C GLY A 89 5.96 -32.76 6.10
N ILE A 90 5.36 -32.14 5.08
CA ILE A 90 6.06 -31.56 3.93
C ILE A 90 5.88 -30.05 3.78
N CYS A 91 5.19 -29.42 4.72
CA CYS A 91 4.94 -27.97 4.69
C CYS A 91 6.22 -27.18 4.97
N SER A 92 6.60 -26.28 4.05
CA SER A 92 7.75 -25.39 4.23
C SER A 92 7.46 -24.16 5.09
N HIS A 93 6.21 -23.99 5.53
CA HIS A 93 5.74 -22.82 6.28
C HIS A 93 5.96 -21.49 5.56
N ALA A 94 5.76 -21.45 4.24
CA ALA A 94 5.89 -20.24 3.43
C ALA A 94 4.82 -19.17 3.72
N ALA A 95 3.80 -19.48 4.51
CA ALA A 95 2.71 -18.63 4.95
C ALA A 95 1.74 -18.13 3.84
N TYR A 96 1.96 -18.44 2.57
CA TYR A 96 1.09 -17.98 1.47
C TYR A 96 -0.40 -18.30 1.67
N CYS A 97 -0.73 -19.42 2.30
CA CYS A 97 -2.11 -19.78 2.59
C CYS A 97 -2.73 -18.93 3.71
N THR A 98 -2.02 -18.72 4.81
CA THR A 98 -2.51 -17.97 5.97
C THR A 98 -2.57 -16.47 5.72
N ASP A 99 -1.62 -15.94 4.96
CA ASP A 99 -1.52 -14.52 4.67
C ASP A 99 -2.54 -14.09 3.60
N ASN A 100 -2.79 -14.95 2.60
CA ASN A 100 -3.70 -14.62 1.50
C ASN A 100 -5.16 -15.02 1.74
N LEU A 101 -5.43 -16.00 2.62
CA LEU A 101 -6.80 -16.45 2.87
C LEU A 101 -7.02 -16.88 4.34
N PRO A 102 -6.92 -15.98 5.32
CA PRO A 102 -7.06 -16.30 6.74
C PRO A 102 -8.47 -16.76 7.14
N THR A 103 -9.48 -16.51 6.32
CA THR A 103 -10.85 -17.04 6.55
C THR A 103 -10.93 -18.55 6.40
N VAL A 104 -10.07 -19.13 5.56
CA VAL A 104 -9.97 -20.58 5.32
C VAL A 104 -8.84 -21.20 6.16
N PHE A 105 -7.65 -20.56 6.18
CA PHE A 105 -6.44 -21.06 6.84
C PHE A 105 -6.19 -20.29 8.14
N LYS A 106 -6.75 -20.79 9.24
CA LYS A 106 -6.86 -20.09 10.54
C LYS A 106 -5.69 -20.45 11.45
N MET A 107 -4.78 -19.51 11.68
CA MET A 107 -3.69 -19.72 12.64
C MET A 107 -4.21 -19.84 14.08
N GLY A 108 -3.64 -20.78 14.85
CA GLY A 108 -3.97 -20.94 16.28
C GLY A 108 -5.34 -21.58 16.58
N VAL A 109 -6.14 -21.90 15.58
CA VAL A 109 -7.49 -22.48 15.72
C VAL A 109 -7.49 -23.96 15.31
N LYS A 110 -8.38 -24.76 15.89
CA LYS A 110 -8.60 -26.17 15.49
C LYS A 110 -10.10 -26.38 15.22
N PRO A 111 -10.48 -26.91 14.03
CA PRO A 111 -9.61 -27.21 12.89
C PRO A 111 -9.03 -25.92 12.29
N TRP A 112 -7.78 -25.98 11.82
CA TRP A 112 -7.08 -24.81 11.28
C TRP A 112 -7.46 -24.50 9.81
N ILE A 113 -8.12 -25.44 9.14
CA ILE A 113 -8.68 -25.24 7.79
C ILE A 113 -10.21 -25.32 7.86
N ASP A 114 -10.84 -24.30 7.31
CA ASP A 114 -12.27 -24.19 7.09
C ASP A 114 -12.55 -24.19 5.58
N ALA A 115 -12.92 -25.33 5.03
CA ALA A 115 -13.12 -25.47 3.59
C ALA A 115 -14.35 -24.73 3.04
N ASP A 116 -15.20 -24.19 3.91
CA ASP A 116 -16.35 -23.33 3.57
C ASP A 116 -16.09 -21.85 3.84
N GLY A 117 -14.88 -21.49 4.29
CA GLY A 117 -14.51 -20.11 4.67
C GLY A 117 -14.36 -19.11 3.52
N ALA A 118 -14.39 -19.58 2.26
CA ALA A 118 -14.38 -18.74 1.05
C ALA A 118 -14.96 -19.48 -0.15
N ALA A 119 -15.17 -18.78 -1.27
CA ALA A 119 -15.61 -19.39 -2.52
C ALA A 119 -14.57 -20.40 -3.06
N PRO A 120 -14.98 -21.54 -3.64
CA PRO A 120 -14.06 -22.58 -4.10
C PRO A 120 -12.95 -22.08 -5.04
N ASP A 121 -13.24 -21.18 -5.95
CA ASP A 121 -12.25 -20.66 -6.90
C ASP A 121 -11.18 -19.80 -6.23
N VAL A 122 -11.52 -19.09 -5.15
CA VAL A 122 -10.54 -18.34 -4.33
C VAL A 122 -9.64 -19.33 -3.56
N ILE A 123 -10.24 -20.39 -2.98
CA ILE A 123 -9.49 -21.44 -2.28
C ILE A 123 -8.49 -22.11 -3.21
N LYS A 124 -8.92 -22.49 -4.43
CA LYS A 124 -8.05 -23.11 -5.45
C LYS A 124 -6.86 -22.24 -5.81
N LYS A 125 -7.12 -20.93 -6.07
CA LYS A 125 -6.04 -19.99 -6.36
C LYS A 125 -4.98 -19.96 -5.26
N VAL A 126 -5.41 -19.93 -4.00
CA VAL A 126 -4.49 -19.87 -2.86
C VAL A 126 -3.77 -21.21 -2.65
N ILE A 127 -4.44 -22.36 -2.82
CA ILE A 127 -3.79 -23.66 -2.75
C ILE A 127 -2.71 -23.80 -3.82
N ASN A 128 -2.95 -23.31 -5.03
CA ASN A 128 -1.98 -23.35 -6.14
C ASN A 128 -0.73 -22.49 -5.87
N THR A 129 -0.77 -21.57 -4.91
CA THR A 129 0.44 -20.83 -4.47
C THR A 129 1.26 -21.57 -3.42
N CYS A 130 0.85 -22.76 -2.99
CA CYS A 130 1.58 -23.54 -1.99
C CYS A 130 2.88 -24.12 -2.60
N PRO A 131 4.08 -23.59 -2.28
CA PRO A 131 5.29 -23.99 -2.99
C PRO A 131 5.80 -25.38 -2.61
N SER A 132 5.33 -25.92 -1.50
CA SER A 132 5.80 -27.23 -0.98
C SER A 132 4.96 -28.42 -1.40
N GLY A 133 3.83 -28.20 -2.08
CA GLY A 133 2.86 -29.24 -2.37
C GLY A 133 2.15 -29.82 -1.14
N ALA A 134 2.22 -29.13 0.01
CA ALA A 134 1.57 -29.56 1.25
C ALA A 134 0.05 -29.41 1.22
N LEU A 135 -0.46 -28.50 0.39
CA LEU A 135 -1.89 -28.28 0.19
C LEU A 135 -2.32 -28.80 -1.19
N SER A 136 -3.44 -29.48 -1.22
CA SER A 136 -4.14 -29.89 -2.44
C SER A 136 -5.65 -29.88 -2.19
N TYR A 137 -6.45 -30.11 -3.22
CA TYR A 137 -7.90 -30.13 -3.05
C TYR A 137 -8.56 -31.20 -3.92
N SER A 138 -9.81 -31.52 -3.58
CA SER A 138 -10.66 -32.34 -4.45
C SER A 138 -12.05 -31.71 -4.60
N GLU A 139 -12.61 -31.86 -5.81
CA GLU A 139 -13.98 -31.51 -6.15
C GLU A 139 -14.64 -32.70 -6.84
N LYS A 140 -15.86 -33.05 -6.44
CA LYS A 140 -16.62 -34.15 -7.05
C LYS A 140 -15.79 -35.45 -7.20
N ASP A 141 -14.98 -35.75 -6.17
CA ASP A 141 -14.08 -36.91 -6.10
C ASP A 141 -12.89 -36.89 -7.09
N ILE A 142 -12.69 -35.77 -7.80
CA ILE A 142 -11.48 -35.55 -8.60
C ILE A 142 -10.48 -34.82 -7.74
N GLU A 143 -9.26 -35.33 -7.65
CA GLU A 143 -8.18 -34.77 -6.87
C GLU A 143 -7.27 -33.90 -7.73
N TYR A 144 -6.89 -32.75 -7.21
CA TYR A 144 -5.99 -31.76 -7.83
C TYR A 144 -4.78 -31.56 -6.92
N ILE A 145 -3.65 -32.15 -7.31
CA ILE A 145 -2.39 -32.12 -6.56
C ILE A 145 -1.39 -31.21 -7.26
N ASP A 146 -1.34 -31.30 -8.59
CA ASP A 146 -0.36 -30.66 -9.43
C ASP A 146 -0.98 -29.51 -10.25
N HIS A 147 -0.17 -28.54 -10.62
CA HIS A 147 -0.49 -27.51 -11.59
C HIS A 147 0.66 -27.38 -12.58
N GLU A 148 0.34 -27.12 -13.84
CA GLU A 148 1.34 -26.96 -14.90
C GLU A 148 2.21 -25.73 -14.66
N ALA A 149 3.53 -25.92 -14.70
CA ALA A 149 4.52 -24.88 -14.60
C ALA A 149 5.75 -25.23 -15.47
N GLU A 150 6.52 -24.24 -15.87
CA GLU A 150 7.81 -24.50 -16.50
C GLU A 150 8.85 -24.95 -15.47
N PRO A 151 9.85 -25.76 -15.88
CA PRO A 151 10.90 -26.21 -14.97
C PRO A 151 11.73 -25.05 -14.44
N GLU A 152 11.53 -24.71 -13.16
CA GLU A 152 12.18 -23.60 -12.48
C GLU A 152 12.67 -24.01 -11.09
N ILE A 153 13.79 -23.40 -10.66
CA ILE A 153 14.17 -23.33 -9.25
C ILE A 153 14.07 -21.87 -8.84
N HIS A 154 13.15 -21.57 -7.90
CA HIS A 154 13.03 -20.28 -7.27
C HIS A 154 13.62 -20.31 -5.86
N ILE A 155 14.35 -19.24 -5.47
CA ILE A 155 14.91 -19.13 -4.12
C ILE A 155 14.00 -18.27 -3.25
N SER A 156 13.32 -18.88 -2.26
CA SER A 156 12.57 -18.10 -1.28
C SER A 156 13.49 -17.25 -0.41
N ARG A 157 13.04 -16.06 -0.07
CA ARG A 157 13.75 -15.16 0.85
C ARG A 157 13.99 -15.83 2.20
N ASN A 158 15.26 -15.94 2.62
CA ASN A 158 15.65 -16.62 3.87
C ASN A 158 15.00 -18.01 4.05
N GLY A 159 14.62 -18.64 2.96
CA GLY A 159 13.81 -19.85 2.91
C GLY A 159 14.41 -20.96 2.04
N PRO A 160 13.59 -21.91 1.57
CA PRO A 160 14.01 -23.04 0.78
C PRO A 160 14.32 -22.70 -0.67
N TYR A 161 14.75 -23.69 -1.45
CA TYR A 161 14.55 -23.75 -2.89
C TYR A 161 13.11 -24.21 -3.15
N GLU A 162 12.36 -23.47 -3.95
CA GLU A 162 11.07 -23.84 -4.49
C GLU A 162 11.27 -24.42 -5.88
N ILE A 163 10.85 -25.65 -6.08
CA ILE A 163 11.04 -26.41 -7.31
C ILE A 163 9.70 -26.47 -8.02
N HIS A 164 9.64 -26.07 -9.27
CA HIS A 164 8.46 -26.09 -10.11
C HIS A 164 8.70 -26.82 -11.42
N GLY A 165 7.61 -27.25 -12.09
CA GLY A 165 7.64 -27.84 -13.43
C GLY A 165 8.22 -29.25 -13.50
N GLY A 166 8.04 -30.05 -12.47
CA GLY A 166 8.35 -31.46 -12.48
C GLY A 166 9.83 -31.83 -12.62
N ILE A 167 10.74 -31.01 -12.06
CA ILE A 167 12.18 -31.30 -12.04
C ILE A 167 12.43 -32.55 -11.20
N GLU A 168 13.01 -33.60 -11.78
CA GLU A 168 13.34 -34.82 -11.08
C GLU A 168 14.43 -34.61 -10.03
N THR A 169 14.14 -34.92 -8.75
CA THR A 169 15.18 -35.03 -7.72
C THR A 169 15.48 -36.46 -7.41
N VAL A 170 16.71 -36.89 -7.69
CA VAL A 170 17.16 -38.29 -7.57
C VAL A 170 17.07 -38.79 -6.14
N GLY A 171 16.41 -39.95 -5.95
CA GLY A 171 16.22 -40.54 -4.62
C GLY A 171 15.28 -39.77 -3.72
N PHE A 172 14.46 -38.92 -4.28
CA PHE A 172 13.49 -38.10 -3.56
C PHE A 172 12.13 -38.82 -3.58
N ASP A 173 11.54 -38.92 -2.38
CA ASP A 173 10.17 -39.35 -2.20
C ASP A 173 9.32 -38.13 -1.88
N PRO A 174 8.34 -37.76 -2.70
CA PRO A 174 7.47 -36.61 -2.47
C PRO A 174 6.60 -36.75 -1.23
N GLY A 175 6.35 -37.98 -0.74
CA GLY A 175 5.49 -38.23 0.41
C GLY A 175 4.07 -38.67 0.04
N ASP A 176 3.22 -38.87 1.06
CA ASP A 176 1.85 -39.39 0.88
C ASP A 176 0.99 -38.40 0.07
N ARG A 177 0.71 -38.71 -1.20
CA ARG A 177 -0.06 -37.92 -2.15
C ARG A 177 0.38 -36.48 -2.25
N ALA A 178 1.70 -36.23 -2.26
CA ALA A 178 2.30 -34.97 -2.47
C ALA A 178 2.64 -34.71 -3.95
N SER A 179 2.81 -33.47 -4.32
CA SER A 179 3.14 -33.08 -5.70
C SER A 179 4.52 -33.56 -6.12
N TYR A 180 4.63 -34.00 -7.38
CA TYR A 180 5.87 -34.21 -8.10
C TYR A 180 6.24 -33.00 -8.97
N GLU A 181 5.28 -32.11 -9.24
CA GLU A 181 5.44 -30.94 -10.09
C GLU A 181 5.98 -29.73 -9.31
N HIS A 182 5.65 -29.65 -8.01
CA HIS A 182 6.13 -28.56 -7.16
C HIS A 182 6.41 -29.03 -5.74
N TYR A 183 7.59 -28.68 -5.21
CA TYR A 183 8.02 -29.07 -3.88
C TYR A 183 9.18 -28.18 -3.41
N THR A 184 9.55 -28.26 -2.12
CA THR A 184 10.61 -27.42 -1.57
C THR A 184 11.77 -28.23 -1.02
N LEU A 185 13.01 -27.78 -1.30
CA LEU A 185 14.25 -28.40 -0.80
C LEU A 185 14.94 -27.51 0.23
N CYS A 186 15.47 -28.13 1.29
CA CYS A 186 16.14 -27.44 2.36
C CYS A 186 17.40 -26.71 1.89
N ARG A 187 17.55 -25.44 2.29
CA ARG A 187 18.69 -24.59 1.99
C ARG A 187 19.46 -24.15 3.26
N CYS A 188 18.78 -24.16 4.42
CA CYS A 188 19.36 -23.74 5.70
C CYS A 188 20.14 -24.83 6.46
N GLY A 189 20.06 -26.09 6.04
CA GLY A 189 20.72 -27.22 6.69
C GLY A 189 20.04 -27.74 7.94
N LYS A 190 19.00 -27.06 8.45
CA LYS A 190 18.37 -27.35 9.76
C LYS A 190 17.05 -28.14 9.65
N SER A 191 16.57 -28.43 8.44
CA SER A 191 15.38 -29.26 8.27
C SER A 191 15.58 -30.65 8.88
N LYS A 192 14.58 -31.15 9.61
CA LYS A 192 14.52 -32.51 10.14
C LYS A 192 14.04 -33.52 9.09
N ASN A 193 13.50 -33.04 7.98
CA ASN A 193 12.95 -33.86 6.89
C ASN A 193 13.76 -33.75 5.59
N LYS A 194 15.11 -33.67 5.69
CA LYS A 194 15.98 -33.55 4.52
C LYS A 194 15.74 -34.63 3.46
N PRO A 195 15.80 -34.34 2.16
CA PRO A 195 16.20 -33.08 1.55
C PRO A 195 15.09 -32.00 1.55
N ARG A 196 13.85 -32.29 1.98
CA ARG A 196 12.74 -31.35 2.03
C ARG A 196 12.97 -30.22 3.04
N CYS A 197 12.32 -29.10 2.78
CA CYS A 197 12.13 -28.07 3.79
C CYS A 197 10.93 -28.42 4.68
N ASP A 198 11.05 -28.21 5.99
CA ASP A 198 10.01 -28.41 7.00
C ASP A 198 9.73 -27.13 7.80
N GLY A 199 10.19 -25.97 7.31
CA GLY A 199 10.04 -24.69 7.98
C GLY A 199 11.07 -24.42 9.08
N SER A 200 12.02 -25.31 9.35
CA SER A 200 13.05 -25.11 10.38
C SER A 200 13.94 -23.88 10.15
N HIS A 201 13.98 -23.32 8.95
CA HIS A 201 14.70 -22.09 8.64
C HIS A 201 14.20 -20.89 9.46
N TRP A 202 12.91 -20.83 9.79
CA TRP A 202 12.34 -19.79 10.64
C TRP A 202 12.93 -19.81 12.06
N TYR A 203 12.99 -20.99 12.67
CA TYR A 203 13.53 -21.16 14.03
C TYR A 203 15.05 -21.07 14.06
N ALA A 204 15.72 -21.38 12.95
CA ALA A 204 17.18 -21.29 12.84
C ALA A 204 17.65 -19.87 12.49
N ALA A 205 16.72 -18.91 12.34
CA ALA A 205 17.00 -17.56 11.91
C ALA A 205 17.92 -17.49 10.67
N PHE A 206 17.66 -18.36 9.69
CA PHE A 206 18.47 -18.47 8.48
C PHE A 206 18.36 -17.17 7.64
N LYS A 207 19.50 -16.60 7.28
CA LYS A 207 19.63 -15.36 6.51
C LYS A 207 20.60 -15.57 5.35
N ASP A 208 20.23 -15.13 4.14
CA ASP A 208 21.08 -15.22 2.96
C ASP A 208 20.80 -14.19 1.86
N ASP A 209 19.86 -13.30 2.05
CA ASP A 209 19.49 -12.31 1.04
C ASP A 209 20.63 -11.36 0.63
N GLU A 210 21.53 -11.08 1.57
CA GLU A 210 22.66 -10.16 1.31
C GLU A 210 23.63 -10.68 0.24
N ALA A 211 23.84 -12.00 0.16
CA ALA A 211 24.79 -12.58 -0.79
C ALA A 211 24.31 -12.54 -2.25
N LEU A 212 23.01 -12.56 -2.47
CA LEU A 212 22.42 -12.53 -3.82
C LEU A 212 22.47 -11.13 -4.44
N THR A 213 22.33 -10.09 -3.61
CA THR A 213 22.38 -8.69 -4.05
C THR A 213 23.76 -8.28 -4.55
N ILE A 214 24.79 -8.71 -3.83
CA ILE A 214 26.19 -8.38 -4.16
C ILE A 214 26.63 -9.06 -5.46
N SER A 215 26.19 -10.29 -5.75
CA SER A 215 26.59 -11.00 -6.96
C SER A 215 25.96 -10.41 -8.23
N ALA A 216 24.71 -9.96 -8.17
CA ALA A 216 24.04 -9.29 -9.28
C ALA A 216 24.68 -7.92 -9.57
N ALA A 217 24.99 -7.14 -8.53
CA ALA A 217 25.67 -5.85 -8.66
C ALA A 217 27.11 -6.00 -9.22
N ASN A 218 27.83 -7.08 -8.87
CA ASN A 218 29.17 -7.34 -9.37
C ASN A 218 29.20 -7.96 -10.77
N GLN A 219 28.15 -8.68 -11.20
CA GLN A 219 28.02 -9.20 -12.56
C GLN A 219 27.59 -8.11 -13.58
N ALA A 220 26.94 -7.05 -13.14
CA ALA A 220 26.63 -5.87 -13.94
C ALA A 220 27.88 -5.03 -14.32
N ARG A 221 29.07 -5.41 -13.85
CA ARG A 221 30.35 -4.75 -14.19
C ARG A 221 31.06 -5.33 -15.40
N GLU A 222 30.43 -6.16 -16.21
CA GLU A 222 30.96 -6.47 -17.52
C GLU A 222 30.83 -5.23 -18.41
N THR A 223 31.94 -4.49 -18.51
CA THR A 223 32.10 -3.37 -19.45
C THR A 223 32.02 -3.94 -20.85
N LYS A 224 30.88 -3.69 -21.55
CA LYS A 224 30.89 -3.85 -23.01
C LYS A 224 31.99 -2.95 -23.59
N GLU A 225 32.75 -3.46 -24.53
CA GLU A 225 33.73 -2.64 -25.27
C GLU A 225 32.99 -1.45 -25.90
N PRO A 226 33.63 -0.26 -25.95
CA PRO A 226 33.01 0.89 -26.57
C PRO A 226 32.75 0.59 -28.06
N GLU A 227 31.57 0.98 -28.52
CA GLU A 227 31.21 0.81 -29.95
C GLU A 227 31.44 2.11 -30.72
N TRP A 228 31.82 1.97 -31.98
CA TRP A 228 31.96 3.08 -32.90
C TRP A 228 30.71 3.23 -33.74
N ILE A 229 29.98 4.32 -33.55
CA ILE A 229 28.73 4.58 -34.27
C ILE A 229 28.97 5.63 -35.34
N LYS A 230 28.56 5.32 -36.60
CA LYS A 230 28.58 6.28 -37.70
C LYS A 230 27.53 7.36 -37.49
N VAL A 231 27.94 8.64 -37.47
CA VAL A 231 27.08 9.78 -37.16
C VAL A 231 26.91 10.81 -38.27
N ALA A 232 27.83 10.80 -39.26
CA ALA A 232 27.75 11.65 -40.43
C ALA A 232 28.50 11.02 -41.62
N ASN A 233 28.17 11.42 -42.85
CA ASN A 233 28.95 11.05 -44.00
C ASN A 233 30.17 11.97 -44.16
N LYS A 234 31.19 11.49 -44.85
CA LYS A 234 32.35 12.30 -45.12
C LYS A 234 31.93 13.53 -45.97
N ASN A 235 32.39 14.71 -45.55
CA ASN A 235 32.03 16.00 -46.18
C ASN A 235 30.58 16.47 -46.01
N GLU A 236 29.78 15.84 -45.19
CA GLU A 236 28.43 16.29 -44.87
C GLU A 236 28.40 17.65 -44.16
N MET A 237 29.41 17.96 -43.35
CA MET A 237 29.49 19.17 -42.56
C MET A 237 30.56 20.12 -43.07
N LYS A 238 30.25 21.41 -43.15
CA LYS A 238 31.17 22.48 -43.41
C LYS A 238 31.86 22.98 -42.14
N ASN A 239 32.94 23.69 -42.28
CA ASN A 239 33.63 24.28 -41.12
C ASN A 239 32.72 25.33 -40.47
N GLY A 240 32.49 25.25 -39.17
CA GLY A 240 31.55 26.05 -38.41
C GLY A 240 30.15 25.41 -38.18
N ASP A 241 29.87 24.24 -38.79
CA ASP A 241 28.61 23.55 -38.64
C ASP A 241 28.53 22.78 -37.32
N THR A 242 27.31 22.69 -36.79
CA THR A 242 26.93 21.81 -35.67
C THR A 242 25.84 20.86 -36.14
N LYS A 243 25.87 19.61 -35.65
CA LYS A 243 24.83 18.60 -35.88
C LYS A 243 24.39 18.02 -34.55
N PRO A 244 23.09 18.17 -34.18
CA PRO A 244 22.54 17.51 -32.99
C PRO A 244 22.46 15.98 -33.20
N LEU A 245 22.85 15.24 -32.20
CA LEU A 245 22.84 13.78 -32.23
C LEU A 245 22.13 13.25 -30.97
N HIS A 246 21.32 12.22 -31.15
CA HIS A 246 20.72 11.46 -30.07
C HIS A 246 21.14 10.00 -30.23
N ILE A 247 22.08 9.54 -29.41
CA ILE A 247 22.65 8.21 -29.49
C ILE A 247 22.51 7.55 -28.12
N HIS A 248 21.78 6.42 -28.07
CA HIS A 248 21.37 5.81 -26.82
C HIS A 248 20.70 6.87 -25.90
N ASN A 249 21.20 7.08 -24.68
CA ASN A 249 20.71 8.08 -23.75
C ASN A 249 21.52 9.39 -23.78
N HIS A 250 22.43 9.56 -24.76
CA HIS A 250 23.23 10.76 -24.89
C HIS A 250 22.65 11.75 -25.91
N GLN A 251 22.55 13.00 -25.49
CA GLN A 251 22.39 14.13 -26.39
C GLN A 251 23.78 14.70 -26.67
N LEU A 252 24.21 14.75 -27.91
CA LEU A 252 25.54 15.17 -28.29
C LEU A 252 25.49 16.25 -29.36
N VAL A 253 26.48 17.11 -29.39
CA VAL A 253 26.71 18.03 -30.50
C VAL A 253 27.95 17.60 -31.23
N LEU A 254 27.80 17.14 -32.49
CA LEU A 254 28.91 16.99 -33.40
C LEU A 254 29.21 18.33 -34.04
N SER A 255 30.44 18.75 -34.00
CA SER A 255 30.92 20.04 -34.56
C SER A 255 32.11 19.85 -35.50
N LYS A 256 32.21 20.73 -36.49
CA LYS A 256 33.41 20.79 -37.35
C LYS A 256 34.07 22.16 -37.24
N VAL A 257 35.27 22.20 -36.71
CA VAL A 257 36.01 23.46 -36.46
C VAL A 257 37.48 23.29 -36.93
N ASN A 258 37.93 24.24 -37.76
CA ASN A 258 39.29 24.22 -38.35
C ASN A 258 39.64 22.88 -39.01
N GLY A 259 38.66 22.30 -39.72
CA GLY A 259 38.81 21.02 -40.39
C GLY A 259 38.77 19.78 -39.53
N LYS A 260 38.67 19.94 -38.20
CA LYS A 260 38.60 18.82 -37.24
C LYS A 260 37.17 18.61 -36.75
N TYR A 261 36.78 17.37 -36.53
CA TYR A 261 35.51 17.01 -35.91
C TYR A 261 35.70 16.83 -34.39
N GLY A 262 34.71 17.29 -33.65
CA GLY A 262 34.60 17.09 -32.21
C GLY A 262 33.17 16.77 -31.83
N ALA A 263 32.96 15.99 -30.78
CA ALA A 263 31.66 15.67 -30.23
C ALA A 263 31.68 15.88 -28.74
N ILE A 264 30.76 16.67 -28.23
CA ILE A 264 30.63 16.95 -26.80
C ILE A 264 29.18 16.75 -26.34
N GLU A 265 28.99 16.61 -25.04
CA GLU A 265 27.65 16.51 -24.41
C GLU A 265 26.78 17.71 -24.82
N GLY A 266 25.54 17.44 -25.23
CA GLY A 266 24.57 18.43 -25.72
C GLY A 266 23.83 19.19 -24.64
N VAL A 267 24.18 18.99 -23.37
CA VAL A 267 23.60 19.65 -22.21
C VAL A 267 24.63 20.53 -21.54
N CYS A 268 24.36 21.81 -21.45
CA CYS A 268 25.22 22.77 -20.76
C CYS A 268 25.18 22.51 -19.25
N PRO A 269 26.32 22.39 -18.54
CA PRO A 269 26.33 22.17 -17.09
C PRO A 269 25.74 23.35 -16.32
N HIS A 270 25.74 24.56 -16.90
CA HIS A 270 25.07 25.70 -16.35
C HIS A 270 23.56 25.63 -16.60
N GLN A 271 22.79 25.33 -15.56
CA GLN A 271 21.32 25.24 -15.57
C GLN A 271 20.73 24.28 -16.63
N ARG A 272 21.53 23.29 -17.10
CA ARG A 272 21.12 22.26 -18.08
C ARG A 272 20.59 22.82 -19.41
N GLY A 273 21.07 24.00 -19.82
CA GLY A 273 20.68 24.62 -21.09
C GLY A 273 20.95 23.73 -22.30
N PRO A 274 20.17 23.83 -23.39
CA PRO A 274 20.26 22.94 -24.54
C PRO A 274 21.49 23.28 -25.42
N LEU A 275 22.67 22.84 -25.00
CA LEU A 275 23.90 23.03 -25.77
C LEU A 275 23.84 22.31 -27.13
N ILE A 276 22.95 21.32 -27.25
CA ILE A 276 22.63 20.62 -28.49
C ILE A 276 22.14 21.58 -29.59
N ASP A 277 21.50 22.71 -29.24
CA ASP A 277 21.02 23.74 -30.14
C ASP A 277 22.03 24.91 -30.25
N GLY A 278 23.21 24.72 -29.70
CA GLY A 278 24.30 25.72 -29.73
C GLY A 278 24.88 25.93 -31.11
N ARG A 279 25.50 27.12 -31.26
CA ARG A 279 26.15 27.50 -32.53
C ARG A 279 27.65 27.75 -32.34
N ILE A 280 28.41 27.48 -33.38
CA ILE A 280 29.84 27.85 -33.40
C ILE A 280 29.97 29.35 -33.72
N ASP A 281 30.61 30.05 -32.80
CA ASP A 281 30.99 31.46 -32.96
C ASP A 281 32.46 31.61 -32.62
N ASN A 282 33.26 32.13 -33.59
CA ASN A 282 34.71 32.26 -33.45
C ASN A 282 35.45 30.99 -32.99
N GLY A 283 34.97 29.83 -33.45
CA GLY A 283 35.59 28.56 -33.17
C GLY A 283 35.18 27.88 -31.84
N VAL A 284 34.25 28.48 -31.09
CA VAL A 284 33.70 27.97 -29.83
C VAL A 284 32.22 27.68 -29.95
N LEU A 285 31.74 26.63 -29.28
CA LEU A 285 30.32 26.31 -29.20
C LEU A 285 29.66 27.12 -28.06
N ARG A 286 28.61 27.88 -28.36
CA ARG A 286 27.90 28.71 -27.40
C ARG A 286 26.56 28.13 -27.07
N CYS A 287 26.27 28.09 -25.76
CA CYS A 287 24.95 27.73 -25.25
C CYS A 287 23.93 28.83 -25.56
N PRO A 288 22.76 28.54 -26.16
CA PRO A 288 21.81 29.54 -26.56
C PRO A 288 21.13 30.29 -25.39
N TRP A 289 21.13 29.71 -24.18
CA TRP A 289 20.47 30.33 -23.04
C TRP A 289 21.28 31.49 -22.43
N HIS A 290 22.55 31.24 -22.09
CA HIS A 290 23.35 32.23 -21.36
C HIS A 290 24.69 32.55 -22.01
N GLY A 291 24.93 32.08 -23.24
CA GLY A 291 26.14 32.37 -23.97
C GLY A 291 27.41 31.64 -23.47
N HIS A 292 27.30 30.72 -22.50
CA HIS A 292 28.46 29.93 -22.04
C HIS A 292 29.15 29.25 -23.22
N ALA A 293 30.47 29.43 -23.31
CA ALA A 293 31.28 28.99 -24.41
C ALA A 293 32.12 27.77 -24.06
N PHE A 294 32.15 26.79 -24.95
CA PHE A 294 32.88 25.55 -24.80
C PHE A 294 33.75 25.25 -26.01
N ASN A 295 34.91 24.69 -25.80
CA ASN A 295 35.68 24.14 -26.88
C ASN A 295 34.91 22.93 -27.46
N PRO A 296 34.48 22.95 -28.73
CA PRO A 296 33.63 21.91 -29.29
C PRO A 296 34.37 20.58 -29.54
N ILE A 297 35.70 20.51 -29.35
CA ILE A 297 36.52 19.30 -29.50
C ILE A 297 36.88 18.71 -28.14
N THR A 298 37.31 19.53 -27.17
CA THR A 298 37.77 19.08 -25.87
C THR A 298 36.70 19.12 -24.79
N GLY A 299 35.60 19.89 -24.99
CA GLY A 299 34.58 20.13 -23.99
C GLY A 299 34.93 21.13 -22.89
N GLU A 300 36.14 21.72 -22.94
CA GLU A 300 36.59 22.69 -21.94
C GLU A 300 35.76 23.96 -21.99
N SER A 301 35.36 24.45 -20.81
CA SER A 301 34.65 25.70 -20.68
C SER A 301 35.60 26.90 -20.83
N LEU A 302 35.16 27.92 -21.55
CA LEU A 302 35.91 29.17 -21.71
C LEU A 302 35.32 30.29 -20.86
N GLY A 303 35.15 30.08 -19.56
CA GLY A 303 34.62 31.07 -18.66
C GLY A 303 33.89 30.57 -17.43
N SER A 304 33.93 29.26 -17.20
CA SER A 304 33.44 28.65 -15.95
C SER A 304 34.27 27.42 -15.59
N ASP A 305 34.19 26.98 -14.33
CA ASP A 305 34.95 25.80 -13.87
C ASP A 305 34.30 24.46 -14.26
N SER A 306 33.20 24.47 -15.01
CA SER A 306 32.44 23.27 -15.36
C SER A 306 32.57 22.92 -16.83
N ASN A 307 33.38 21.90 -17.13
CA ASN A 307 33.57 21.36 -18.49
C ASN A 307 32.38 20.45 -18.87
N VAL A 308 32.19 20.27 -20.19
CA VAL A 308 31.30 19.25 -20.74
C VAL A 308 32.13 18.03 -21.20
N LYS A 309 31.48 16.86 -21.11
CA LYS A 309 32.15 15.62 -21.57
C LYS A 309 32.39 15.64 -23.07
N ALA A 310 33.64 15.33 -23.50
CA ALA A 310 33.96 15.12 -24.88
C ALA A 310 34.05 13.63 -25.23
N PHE A 311 33.71 13.29 -26.45
CA PHE A 311 33.71 11.94 -26.98
C PHE A 311 34.80 11.81 -28.10
N ARG A 312 35.41 10.64 -28.20
CA ARG A 312 36.35 10.41 -29.28
C ARG A 312 35.64 10.36 -30.63
N VAL A 313 36.16 11.12 -31.58
CA VAL A 313 35.65 11.18 -32.95
C VAL A 313 36.73 10.69 -33.89
N GLU A 314 36.38 9.85 -34.85
CA GLU A 314 37.28 9.30 -35.87
C GLU A 314 36.66 9.52 -37.24
N GLU A 315 37.44 10.12 -38.14
CA GLU A 315 37.09 10.21 -39.55
C GLU A 315 37.63 8.99 -40.30
N ARG A 316 36.71 8.19 -40.88
CA ARG A 316 36.99 7.00 -41.67
C ARG A 316 36.71 7.28 -43.13
N GLU A 317 37.03 6.32 -44.00
CA GLU A 317 36.87 6.50 -45.44
C GLU A 317 35.41 6.80 -45.83
N ASP A 318 34.47 6.22 -45.16
CA ASP A 318 33.03 6.27 -45.43
C ASP A 318 32.23 7.24 -44.53
N GLY A 319 32.83 7.87 -43.54
CA GLY A 319 32.12 8.78 -42.65
C GLY A 319 32.80 9.13 -41.35
N ILE A 320 32.03 9.79 -40.49
CA ILE A 320 32.45 10.26 -39.15
C ILE A 320 31.88 9.32 -38.12
N TYR A 321 32.70 8.84 -37.22
CA TYR A 321 32.33 7.90 -36.17
C TYR A 321 32.62 8.48 -34.81
N ILE A 322 31.74 8.18 -33.83
CA ILE A 322 31.91 8.53 -32.43
C ILE A 322 32.03 7.23 -31.60
N GLU A 323 33.04 7.20 -30.73
CA GLU A 323 33.20 6.14 -29.74
C GLU A 323 32.25 6.37 -28.57
N ILE A 324 31.23 5.52 -28.44
CA ILE A 324 30.28 5.58 -27.34
C ILE A 324 30.31 4.26 -26.58
N LYS A 325 30.43 4.36 -25.26
CA LYS A 325 30.16 3.21 -24.41
C LYS A 325 28.65 2.99 -24.40
N ALA A 326 28.20 1.81 -24.82
CA ALA A 326 26.81 1.41 -24.61
C ALA A 326 26.44 1.64 -23.14
N PRO A 327 25.25 2.14 -22.84
CA PRO A 327 24.86 2.38 -21.43
C PRO A 327 25.10 1.09 -20.67
N VAL A 328 26.01 1.12 -19.73
CA VAL A 328 26.13 0.11 -18.70
C VAL A 328 24.75 0.15 -18.04
N LYS A 329 24.04 -0.98 -17.88
CA LYS A 329 22.86 -1.08 -17.04
C LYS A 329 23.17 -0.29 -15.78
N SER A 330 22.40 0.74 -15.54
CA SER A 330 22.65 1.81 -14.57
C SER A 330 23.27 1.27 -13.29
N ALA A 331 24.41 1.83 -12.88
CA ALA A 331 24.83 1.71 -11.49
C ALA A 331 23.62 2.09 -10.61
N TRP A 332 23.34 1.32 -9.56
CA TRP A 332 22.27 1.61 -8.64
C TRP A 332 22.47 3.01 -8.08
N THR A 333 21.51 3.89 -8.37
CA THR A 333 21.54 5.23 -7.81
C THR A 333 20.96 5.25 -6.41
N VAL A 334 21.17 6.33 -5.70
CA VAL A 334 20.55 6.60 -4.40
C VAL A 334 19.05 6.34 -4.45
N SER A 335 18.35 6.82 -5.50
CA SER A 335 16.92 6.57 -5.68
C SER A 335 16.58 5.09 -5.81
N HIS A 336 17.37 4.30 -6.54
CA HIS A 336 17.12 2.86 -6.67
C HIS A 336 17.23 2.13 -5.34
N ILE A 337 18.24 2.45 -4.52
CA ILE A 337 18.44 1.86 -3.19
C ILE A 337 17.24 2.19 -2.29
N MET A 338 16.82 3.46 -2.28
CA MET A 338 15.76 3.93 -1.40
C MET A 338 14.40 3.38 -1.82
N VAL A 339 14.09 3.34 -3.12
CA VAL A 339 12.82 2.79 -3.64
C VAL A 339 12.78 1.28 -3.44
N GLU A 340 13.88 0.56 -3.63
CA GLU A 340 13.91 -0.87 -3.34
C GLU A 340 13.76 -1.15 -1.84
N THR A 341 14.33 -0.33 -0.98
CA THR A 341 14.06 -0.38 0.47
C THR A 341 12.57 -0.21 0.75
N MET A 342 11.88 0.73 0.08
CA MET A 342 10.42 0.88 0.20
C MET A 342 9.69 -0.40 -0.19
N VAL A 343 10.06 -1.03 -1.30
CA VAL A 343 9.47 -2.31 -1.75
C VAL A 343 9.68 -3.40 -0.71
N ASN A 344 10.90 -3.54 -0.18
CA ASN A 344 11.24 -4.51 0.83
C ASN A 344 10.43 -4.33 2.14
N TRP A 345 10.05 -3.09 2.45
CA TRP A 345 9.24 -2.73 3.61
C TRP A 345 7.72 -2.76 3.34
N GLY A 346 7.31 -3.21 2.17
CA GLY A 346 5.92 -3.45 1.84
C GLY A 346 5.17 -2.29 1.18
N ILE A 347 5.84 -1.23 0.75
CA ILE A 347 5.21 -0.21 -0.09
C ILE A 347 4.92 -0.84 -1.46
N ARG A 348 3.66 -0.81 -1.87
CA ARG A 348 3.19 -1.37 -3.14
C ARG A 348 2.60 -0.34 -4.09
N HIS A 349 2.26 0.84 -3.58
CA HIS A 349 1.61 1.88 -4.37
C HIS A 349 2.27 3.24 -4.10
N VAL A 350 2.50 3.98 -5.18
CA VAL A 350 2.97 5.36 -5.15
C VAL A 350 1.99 6.21 -5.96
N PHE A 351 1.48 7.26 -5.34
CA PHE A 351 0.60 8.23 -6.00
C PHE A 351 1.35 9.54 -6.19
N GLY A 352 1.23 10.19 -7.33
CA GLY A 352 1.93 11.46 -7.47
C GLY A 352 1.94 12.06 -8.85
N ILE A 353 2.79 13.08 -9.02
CA ILE A 353 3.06 13.73 -10.28
C ILE A 353 4.57 13.72 -10.54
N VAL A 354 4.94 13.20 -11.71
CA VAL A 354 6.33 13.21 -12.18
C VAL A 354 6.65 14.59 -12.77
N GLY A 355 7.80 15.12 -12.42
CA GLY A 355 8.31 16.37 -12.96
C GLY A 355 9.82 16.51 -12.79
N HIS A 356 10.40 17.64 -13.18
CA HIS A 356 11.84 17.78 -13.32
C HIS A 356 12.66 17.53 -12.05
N SER A 357 12.15 17.86 -10.88
CA SER A 357 12.89 17.70 -9.61
C SER A 357 12.69 16.34 -8.91
N ASN A 358 12.03 15.38 -9.55
CA ASN A 358 11.87 14.02 -9.01
C ASN A 358 12.11 12.91 -10.04
N LEU A 359 12.79 13.23 -11.14
CA LEU A 359 13.01 12.28 -12.26
C LEU A 359 13.82 11.04 -11.83
N GLY A 360 14.79 11.19 -10.95
CA GLY A 360 15.58 10.05 -10.46
C GLY A 360 14.73 9.09 -9.61
N LEU A 361 13.83 9.62 -8.77
CA LEU A 361 12.86 8.82 -8.03
C LEU A 361 11.85 8.15 -8.96
N ALA A 362 11.33 8.90 -9.94
CA ALA A 362 10.38 8.38 -10.91
C ALA A 362 10.98 7.21 -11.71
N GLU A 363 12.25 7.31 -12.13
CA GLU A 363 12.95 6.22 -12.82
C GLU A 363 13.12 4.99 -11.93
N ALA A 364 13.50 5.18 -10.67
CA ALA A 364 13.62 4.06 -9.74
C ALA A 364 12.26 3.36 -9.47
N ILE A 365 11.18 4.14 -9.38
CA ILE A 365 9.80 3.62 -9.25
C ILE A 365 9.40 2.86 -10.52
N ARG A 366 9.66 3.43 -11.71
CA ARG A 366 9.38 2.78 -13.00
C ARG A 366 10.06 1.41 -13.10
N VAL A 367 11.31 1.31 -12.67
CA VAL A 367 12.07 0.03 -12.65
C VAL A 367 11.39 -0.99 -11.74
N GLN A 368 10.86 -0.58 -10.59
CA GLN A 368 10.14 -1.49 -9.69
C GLN A 368 8.74 -1.85 -10.23
N GLU A 369 8.10 -0.94 -10.96
CA GLU A 369 6.83 -1.22 -11.63
C GLU A 369 6.99 -2.24 -12.75
N GLU A 370 8.03 -2.13 -13.59
CA GLU A 370 8.35 -3.13 -14.63
C GLU A 370 8.64 -4.52 -14.06
N LYS A 371 9.17 -4.57 -12.83
CA LYS A 371 9.35 -5.83 -12.09
C LYS A 371 8.07 -6.36 -11.44
N GLY A 372 6.98 -5.61 -11.49
CA GLY A 372 5.71 -5.96 -10.85
C GLY A 372 5.70 -5.82 -9.31
N HIS A 373 6.69 -5.16 -8.73
CA HIS A 373 6.82 -5.03 -7.28
C HIS A 373 6.04 -3.84 -6.71
N MET A 374 5.73 -2.85 -7.54
CA MET A 374 5.11 -1.59 -7.17
C MET A 374 4.25 -1.09 -8.32
N THR A 375 3.23 -0.31 -8.02
CA THR A 375 2.38 0.36 -9.02
C THR A 375 2.44 1.87 -8.79
N TYR A 376 2.67 2.64 -9.85
CA TYR A 376 2.60 4.08 -9.84
C TYR A 376 1.25 4.57 -10.39
N ILE A 377 0.61 5.47 -9.65
CA ILE A 377 -0.66 6.11 -10.04
C ILE A 377 -0.44 7.61 -10.24
N GLY A 378 -0.43 8.02 -11.50
CA GLY A 378 -0.30 9.43 -11.86
C GLY A 378 -1.62 10.17 -11.64
N VAL A 379 -1.65 11.10 -10.68
CA VAL A 379 -2.82 11.92 -10.36
C VAL A 379 -2.80 13.26 -11.10
N ARG A 380 -3.87 14.02 -11.02
CA ARG A 380 -4.01 15.35 -11.62
C ARG A 380 -3.64 16.47 -10.64
N HIS A 381 -3.71 16.20 -9.34
CA HIS A 381 -3.36 17.14 -8.29
C HIS A 381 -2.72 16.41 -7.11
N GLU A 382 -1.62 16.92 -6.57
CA GLU A 382 -0.87 16.21 -5.51
C GLU A 382 -1.68 16.06 -4.21
N GLY A 383 -2.61 16.97 -3.94
CA GLY A 383 -3.55 16.80 -2.82
C GLY A 383 -4.37 15.51 -2.94
N ALA A 384 -4.72 15.12 -4.16
CA ALA A 384 -5.37 13.83 -4.40
C ALA A 384 -4.43 12.66 -4.13
N ALA A 385 -3.12 12.77 -4.44
CA ALA A 385 -2.14 11.74 -4.13
C ALA A 385 -2.05 11.47 -2.63
N SER A 386 -1.96 12.52 -1.82
CA SER A 386 -1.88 12.36 -0.36
C SER A 386 -3.19 11.85 0.26
N PHE A 387 -4.36 12.25 -0.26
CA PHE A 387 -5.64 11.65 0.14
C PHE A 387 -5.78 10.19 -0.30
N ALA A 388 -5.29 9.83 -1.48
CA ALA A 388 -5.27 8.43 -1.94
C ALA A 388 -4.38 7.57 -1.02
N CYS A 389 -3.20 8.05 -0.63
CA CYS A 389 -2.36 7.39 0.37
C CYS A 389 -3.08 7.23 1.71
N SER A 390 -3.75 8.28 2.20
CA SER A 390 -4.55 8.22 3.43
C SER A 390 -5.67 7.19 3.30
N GLY A 391 -6.40 7.18 2.17
CA GLY A 391 -7.45 6.21 1.87
C GLY A 391 -6.93 4.77 1.82
N TYR A 392 -5.80 4.55 1.14
CA TYR A 392 -5.13 3.26 1.10
C TYR A 392 -4.77 2.74 2.49
N ALA A 393 -4.13 3.60 3.29
CA ALA A 393 -3.70 3.23 4.64
C ALA A 393 -4.89 3.05 5.61
N LYS A 394 -5.98 3.82 5.46
CA LYS A 394 -7.24 3.62 6.21
C LYS A 394 -7.89 2.29 5.88
N ALA A 395 -7.86 1.87 4.63
CA ALA A 395 -8.49 0.65 4.17
C ALA A 395 -7.68 -0.61 4.46
N SER A 396 -6.34 -0.55 4.34
CA SER A 396 -5.45 -1.72 4.45
C SER A 396 -4.68 -1.82 5.76
N GLY A 397 -4.53 -0.73 6.53
CA GLY A 397 -3.59 -0.63 7.65
C GLY A 397 -2.11 -0.55 7.22
N LYS A 398 -1.81 -0.63 5.91
CA LYS A 398 -0.45 -0.65 5.34
C LYS A 398 -0.05 0.73 4.82
N PRO A 399 1.25 1.06 4.78
CA PRO A 399 1.71 2.32 4.23
C PRO A 399 1.62 2.36 2.70
N ALA A 400 1.36 3.57 2.17
CA ALA A 400 1.55 3.94 0.78
C ALA A 400 2.46 5.18 0.69
N ALA A 401 2.97 5.48 -0.49
CA ALA A 401 3.80 6.64 -0.70
C ALA A 401 3.16 7.66 -1.65
N CYS A 402 3.38 8.95 -1.40
CA CYS A 402 3.08 10.01 -2.36
C CYS A 402 4.36 10.69 -2.84
N LEU A 403 4.36 11.07 -4.11
CA LEU A 403 5.49 11.68 -4.81
C LEU A 403 5.09 13.04 -5.38
N SER A 404 5.92 14.06 -5.16
CA SER A 404 5.74 15.37 -5.79
C SER A 404 7.07 16.01 -6.22
N ILE A 405 6.95 17.04 -7.04
CA ILE A 405 8.07 17.95 -7.34
C ILE A 405 8.33 18.91 -6.18
N ALA A 406 9.42 19.66 -6.29
CA ALA A 406 9.73 20.80 -5.44
C ALA A 406 8.67 21.92 -5.53
N GLY A 407 8.65 22.80 -4.57
CA GLY A 407 7.80 24.00 -4.59
C GLY A 407 6.30 23.66 -4.50
N PRO A 408 5.49 24.05 -5.51
CA PRO A 408 4.03 23.96 -5.44
C PRO A 408 3.54 22.51 -5.31
N GLY A 409 4.19 21.55 -5.94
CA GLY A 409 3.79 20.13 -5.82
C GLY A 409 3.94 19.62 -4.38
N ALA A 410 5.01 19.99 -3.72
CA ALA A 410 5.23 19.62 -2.33
C ALA A 410 4.19 20.28 -1.40
N THR A 411 3.86 21.56 -1.59
CA THR A 411 2.86 22.24 -0.75
C THR A 411 1.45 21.68 -0.96
N ASN A 412 1.11 21.26 -2.17
CA ASN A 412 -0.18 20.65 -2.47
C ASN A 412 -0.45 19.34 -1.73
N LEU A 413 0.59 18.60 -1.36
CA LEU A 413 0.45 17.36 -0.57
C LEU A 413 -0.09 17.58 0.85
N LEU A 414 0.14 18.74 1.43
CA LEU A 414 -0.01 18.98 2.88
C LEU A 414 -1.39 18.65 3.43
N THR A 415 -2.47 19.01 2.72
CA THR A 415 -3.84 18.78 3.23
C THR A 415 -4.12 17.30 3.44
N GLY A 416 -3.81 16.44 2.46
CA GLY A 416 -4.04 15.00 2.62
C GLY A 416 -3.07 14.34 3.59
N LEU A 417 -1.85 14.89 3.75
CA LEU A 417 -0.92 14.44 4.78
C LEU A 417 -1.40 14.81 6.19
N TRP A 418 -2.01 15.98 6.37
CA TRP A 418 -2.67 16.32 7.62
C TRP A 418 -3.82 15.37 7.93
N ASP A 419 -4.60 14.96 6.94
CA ASP A 419 -5.64 13.96 7.13
C ASP A 419 -5.05 12.61 7.61
N ALA A 420 -3.98 12.14 6.98
CA ALA A 420 -3.29 10.93 7.38
C ALA A 420 -2.76 11.01 8.82
N LYS A 421 -2.08 12.13 9.15
CA LYS A 421 -1.55 12.37 10.51
C LYS A 421 -2.64 12.38 11.57
N MET A 422 -3.68 13.16 11.34
CA MET A 422 -4.77 13.32 12.31
C MET A 422 -5.55 12.02 12.52
N ASP A 423 -5.63 11.19 11.51
CA ASP A 423 -6.29 9.89 11.53
C ASP A 423 -5.36 8.72 11.85
N ARG A 424 -4.08 9.02 12.10
CA ARG A 424 -3.05 8.04 12.51
C ARG A 424 -2.93 6.88 11.55
N VAL A 425 -2.65 7.20 10.31
CA VAL A 425 -2.38 6.20 9.27
C VAL A 425 -1.00 6.43 8.65
N PRO A 426 -0.24 5.36 8.36
CA PRO A 426 1.12 5.47 7.87
C PRO A 426 1.16 5.96 6.42
N VAL A 427 1.89 7.05 6.16
CA VAL A 427 2.12 7.58 4.82
C VAL A 427 3.58 8.01 4.67
N ILE A 428 4.19 7.69 3.54
CA ILE A 428 5.52 8.17 3.15
C ILE A 428 5.36 9.27 2.11
N ALA A 429 5.82 10.47 2.42
CA ALA A 429 5.87 11.59 1.49
C ALA A 429 7.29 11.73 0.91
N LEU A 430 7.41 11.71 -0.40
CA LEU A 430 8.65 11.86 -1.16
C LEU A 430 8.53 13.16 -1.96
N THR A 431 9.30 14.17 -1.60
CA THR A 431 9.29 15.43 -2.34
C THR A 431 10.63 15.65 -3.03
N GLY A 432 10.59 16.03 -4.29
CA GLY A 432 11.76 16.59 -4.94
C GLY A 432 12.16 17.91 -4.29
N GLN A 433 13.40 18.28 -4.46
CA GLN A 433 13.93 19.60 -4.13
C GLN A 433 14.84 20.08 -5.26
N VAL A 434 15.00 21.39 -5.38
CA VAL A 434 15.98 21.95 -6.29
C VAL A 434 17.39 21.46 -5.94
N ASN A 435 18.29 21.46 -6.92
CA ASN A 435 19.68 21.09 -6.72
C ASN A 435 20.31 21.89 -5.56
N THR A 436 21.10 21.23 -4.72
CA THR A 436 21.67 21.83 -3.49
C THR A 436 22.51 23.07 -3.75
N GLN A 437 23.13 23.18 -4.92
CA GLN A 437 23.88 24.40 -5.33
C GLN A 437 23.00 25.65 -5.48
N PHE A 438 21.68 25.47 -5.61
CA PHE A 438 20.72 26.56 -5.80
C PHE A 438 19.88 26.82 -4.53
N LEU A 439 20.14 26.12 -3.43
CA LEU A 439 19.46 26.35 -2.17
C LEU A 439 20.00 27.59 -1.47
N GLY A 440 19.11 28.44 -1.00
CA GLY A 440 19.42 29.63 -0.18
C GLY A 440 19.10 30.98 -0.81
N PRO A 441 19.36 31.19 -2.13
CA PRO A 441 19.07 32.48 -2.75
C PRO A 441 17.61 32.71 -3.12
N GLY A 442 16.69 31.75 -2.91
CA GLY A 442 15.29 31.84 -3.34
C GLY A 442 15.12 31.47 -4.81
N SER A 443 15.72 30.38 -5.23
CA SER A 443 15.67 29.88 -6.61
C SER A 443 14.27 29.46 -7.02
N PHE A 444 14.05 29.28 -8.33
CA PHE A 444 12.78 28.81 -8.88
C PHE A 444 12.33 27.50 -8.21
N GLN A 445 11.14 27.50 -7.62
CA GLN A 445 10.54 26.41 -6.84
C GLN A 445 11.28 26.02 -5.54
N GLU A 446 12.25 26.79 -5.11
CA GLU A 446 12.85 26.61 -3.80
C GLU A 446 11.87 27.02 -2.71
N ILE A 447 11.60 26.12 -1.78
CA ILE A 447 10.95 26.39 -0.50
C ILE A 447 11.63 25.57 0.60
N ASP A 448 11.57 26.04 1.83
CA ASP A 448 12.04 25.28 2.98
C ASP A 448 11.05 24.14 3.31
N LEU A 449 11.21 23.06 2.61
CA LEU A 449 10.34 21.88 2.75
C LEU A 449 10.46 21.24 4.14
N LYS A 450 11.61 21.35 4.80
CA LYS A 450 11.79 20.82 6.14
C LYS A 450 10.89 21.54 7.13
N VAL A 451 10.86 22.86 7.10
CA VAL A 451 9.98 23.68 7.94
C VAL A 451 8.52 23.50 7.55
N ALA A 452 8.20 23.48 6.25
CA ALA A 452 6.82 23.30 5.77
C ALA A 452 6.20 21.97 6.23
N TYR A 453 7.02 20.92 6.41
CA TYR A 453 6.54 19.59 6.78
C TYR A 453 6.75 19.25 8.27
N GLU A 454 7.38 20.13 9.05
CA GLU A 454 7.68 19.86 10.46
C GLU A 454 6.44 19.52 11.27
N ALA A 455 5.38 20.28 11.09
CA ALA A 455 4.13 20.07 11.85
C ALA A 455 3.32 18.88 11.34
N VAL A 456 3.40 18.55 10.05
CA VAL A 456 2.57 17.50 9.44
C VAL A 456 3.20 16.11 9.49
N SER A 457 4.48 15.99 9.79
CA SER A 457 5.19 14.71 9.81
C SER A 457 5.81 14.38 11.18
N ALA A 458 5.90 13.10 11.50
CA ALA A 458 6.64 12.61 12.66
C ALA A 458 8.14 12.49 12.37
N PHE A 459 8.52 12.50 11.10
CA PHE A 459 9.89 12.39 10.64
C PHE A 459 10.03 13.17 9.33
N SER A 460 10.95 14.14 9.26
CA SER A 460 11.26 14.89 8.05
C SER A 460 12.75 15.08 7.92
N LYS A 461 13.36 14.62 6.83
CA LYS A 461 14.81 14.70 6.58
C LYS A 461 15.12 14.96 5.13
N VAL A 462 16.23 15.68 4.90
CA VAL A 462 16.82 15.86 3.58
C VAL A 462 17.73 14.66 3.28
N VAL A 463 17.62 14.11 2.10
CA VAL A 463 18.54 13.10 1.58
C VAL A 463 19.79 13.81 1.10
N LEU A 464 20.92 13.61 1.78
CA LEU A 464 22.17 14.29 1.47
C LEU A 464 23.14 13.34 0.74
N PRO A 465 24.07 13.89 -0.07
CA PRO A 465 25.21 13.11 -0.59
C PRO A 465 25.96 12.45 0.56
N GLY A 466 26.29 11.18 0.43
CA GLY A 466 27.05 10.44 1.44
C GLY A 466 26.26 10.08 2.73
N SER A 467 24.93 10.27 2.77
CA SER A 467 24.08 9.66 3.80
C SER A 467 24.10 8.14 3.64
N ASN A 468 23.77 7.41 4.71
CA ASN A 468 23.34 6.01 4.59
C ASN A 468 21.88 6.02 4.12
N HIS A 469 21.68 5.92 2.82
CA HIS A 469 20.39 6.14 2.19
C HIS A 469 19.36 5.04 2.50
N ALA A 470 19.83 3.78 2.51
CA ALA A 470 18.99 2.65 2.89
C ALA A 470 18.51 2.75 4.35
N GLU A 471 19.41 3.13 5.27
CA GLU A 471 19.07 3.35 6.67
C GLU A 471 18.11 4.54 6.86
N LEU A 472 18.35 5.65 6.14
CA LEU A 472 17.51 6.83 6.20
C LEU A 472 16.07 6.51 5.76
N MET A 473 15.91 5.73 4.69
CA MET A 473 14.60 5.26 4.24
C MET A 473 13.97 4.34 5.28
N SER A 474 14.74 3.42 5.87
CA SER A 474 14.26 2.52 6.94
C SER A 474 13.77 3.29 8.15
N LEU A 475 14.46 4.35 8.56
CA LEU A 475 14.03 5.22 9.66
C LEU A 475 12.74 5.97 9.32
N ALA A 476 12.58 6.43 8.08
CA ALA A 476 11.33 7.05 7.63
C ALA A 476 10.17 6.05 7.69
N LEU A 477 10.34 4.87 7.12
CA LEU A 477 9.35 3.79 7.12
C LEU A 477 9.00 3.34 8.54
N LYS A 478 10.00 3.14 9.40
CA LYS A 478 9.80 2.81 10.81
C LYS A 478 8.97 3.88 11.53
N ASN A 479 9.27 5.16 11.35
CA ASN A 479 8.49 6.23 11.96
C ASN A 479 7.05 6.25 11.47
N ALA A 480 6.82 6.08 10.17
CA ALA A 480 5.47 6.02 9.62
C ALA A 480 4.67 4.84 10.19
N ILE A 481 5.24 3.64 10.18
CA ILE A 481 4.56 2.40 10.58
C ILE A 481 4.32 2.35 12.09
N VAL A 482 5.37 2.53 12.89
CA VAL A 482 5.31 2.35 14.36
C VAL A 482 4.52 3.47 15.03
N ARG A 483 4.69 4.71 14.57
CA ARG A 483 3.93 5.87 15.10
C ARG A 483 2.55 6.01 14.49
N ARG A 484 2.29 5.29 13.39
CA ARG A 484 1.06 5.45 12.60
C ARG A 484 0.88 6.91 12.19
N ASP A 485 1.87 7.45 11.49
CA ASP A 485 2.00 8.88 11.20
C ASP A 485 2.62 9.10 9.81
N VAL A 486 2.81 10.33 9.42
CA VAL A 486 3.48 10.72 8.18
C VAL A 486 5.00 10.75 8.39
N ALA A 487 5.74 10.16 7.46
CA ALA A 487 7.18 10.39 7.34
C ALA A 487 7.50 11.04 5.99
N HIS A 488 8.43 11.98 5.99
CA HIS A 488 8.76 12.82 4.85
C HIS A 488 10.25 12.76 4.55
N LEU A 489 10.58 12.59 3.27
CA LEU A 489 11.95 12.66 2.76
C LEU A 489 12.02 13.65 1.61
N ILE A 490 13.02 14.53 1.67
CA ILE A 490 13.28 15.59 0.71
C ILE A 490 14.47 15.18 -0.15
N PHE A 491 14.28 15.14 -1.46
CA PHE A 491 15.25 14.64 -2.42
C PHE A 491 15.77 15.77 -3.31
N PRO A 492 16.95 16.34 -3.04
CA PRO A 492 17.60 17.21 -4.00
C PRO A 492 17.82 16.50 -5.34
N ASP A 493 17.62 17.20 -6.45
CA ASP A 493 17.59 16.62 -7.80
C ASP A 493 18.88 15.85 -8.13
N GLU A 494 20.05 16.44 -7.85
CA GLU A 494 21.33 15.80 -8.14
C GLU A 494 21.65 14.59 -7.27
N VAL A 495 21.11 14.55 -6.05
CA VAL A 495 21.36 13.40 -5.13
C VAL A 495 20.64 12.15 -5.61
N GLN A 496 19.47 12.32 -6.24
CA GLN A 496 18.64 11.19 -6.71
C GLN A 496 19.40 10.26 -7.68
N VAL A 497 20.28 10.84 -8.49
CA VAL A 497 20.99 10.14 -9.56
C VAL A 497 22.45 9.83 -9.21
N GLN A 498 22.90 10.16 -8.02
CA GLN A 498 24.23 9.78 -7.56
C GLN A 498 24.37 8.26 -7.45
N ASP A 499 25.60 7.77 -7.64
CA ASP A 499 25.93 6.35 -7.46
C ASP A 499 25.66 5.97 -5.99
N GLY A 500 24.83 4.97 -5.78
CA GLY A 500 24.52 4.42 -4.47
C GLY A 500 25.66 3.61 -3.84
N GLY A 501 26.76 3.42 -4.56
CA GLY A 501 27.94 2.74 -4.05
C GLY A 501 27.69 1.26 -3.71
N ALA A 502 28.13 0.87 -2.52
CA ALA A 502 28.00 -0.50 -2.01
C ALA A 502 26.79 -0.65 -1.04
N GLU A 503 25.94 0.36 -0.93
CA GLU A 503 24.78 0.29 -0.07
C GLU A 503 23.79 -0.81 -0.52
N VAL A 504 23.23 -1.50 0.46
CA VAL A 504 22.26 -2.58 0.23
C VAL A 504 20.90 -2.16 0.77
N PRO A 505 19.82 -2.29 -0.02
CA PRO A 505 18.47 -2.03 0.45
C PRO A 505 18.12 -2.87 1.68
N THR A 506 17.50 -2.26 2.67
CA THR A 506 17.16 -2.91 3.94
C THR A 506 15.79 -3.55 3.92
N TYR A 507 15.53 -4.35 4.96
CA TYR A 507 14.27 -5.02 5.25
C TYR A 507 13.78 -4.63 6.66
N PRO A 508 12.48 -4.81 6.99
CA PRO A 508 11.95 -4.45 8.31
C PRO A 508 12.48 -5.32 9.45
N ASP A 509 13.03 -6.50 9.16
CA ASP A 509 13.55 -7.45 10.16
C ASP A 509 14.66 -6.82 11.01
N GLY A 510 14.49 -6.86 12.32
CA GLY A 510 15.40 -6.25 13.28
C GLY A 510 15.25 -4.72 13.44
N TRP A 511 14.42 -4.07 12.62
CA TRP A 511 14.12 -2.65 12.75
C TRP A 511 12.81 -2.36 13.48
N ILE A 512 11.82 -3.24 13.34
CA ILE A 512 10.52 -3.13 13.99
C ILE A 512 10.41 -4.30 14.98
N SER A 513 10.12 -3.97 16.24
CA SER A 513 9.69 -4.96 17.22
C SER A 513 8.23 -5.32 16.99
N ASP A 514 7.79 -6.41 17.59
CA ASP A 514 6.39 -6.69 17.73
C ASP A 514 5.65 -5.49 18.36
N LEU A 515 4.49 -5.14 17.80
CA LEU A 515 3.69 -3.99 18.26
C LEU A 515 2.70 -4.37 19.36
N GLU A 516 2.77 -5.60 19.89
CA GLU A 516 1.92 -6.09 20.95
C GLU A 516 2.23 -5.41 22.29
N ILE A 517 1.27 -4.64 22.81
CA ILE A 517 1.38 -3.97 24.09
C ILE A 517 0.40 -4.60 25.07
N THR A 518 0.91 -5.40 26.01
CA THR A 518 0.11 -5.98 27.08
C THR A 518 -0.08 -4.95 28.20
N PRO A 519 -1.33 -4.69 28.65
CA PRO A 519 -1.60 -3.77 29.75
C PRO A 519 -1.00 -4.21 31.08
N SER A 520 -0.74 -3.24 31.98
CA SER A 520 -0.25 -3.55 33.32
C SER A 520 -1.26 -4.38 34.13
N LYS A 521 -0.75 -5.25 35.00
CA LYS A 521 -1.61 -6.06 35.90
C LYS A 521 -2.56 -5.21 36.73
N GLU A 522 -2.11 -4.03 37.18
CA GLU A 522 -2.90 -3.13 38.01
C GLU A 522 -4.03 -2.44 37.23
N SER A 523 -3.74 -1.96 36.00
CA SER A 523 -4.80 -1.36 35.19
C SER A 523 -5.87 -2.40 34.81
N ILE A 524 -5.48 -3.63 34.53
CA ILE A 524 -6.41 -4.73 34.30
C ILE A 524 -7.24 -5.02 35.58
N ARG A 525 -6.61 -5.09 36.75
CA ARG A 525 -7.31 -5.35 38.02
C ARG A 525 -8.38 -4.29 38.31
N LEU A 526 -8.04 -3.02 38.15
CA LEU A 526 -8.96 -1.90 38.35
C LEU A 526 -10.10 -1.91 37.30
N ALA A 527 -9.78 -2.15 36.04
CA ALA A 527 -10.79 -2.27 35.00
C ALA A 527 -11.79 -3.40 35.29
N MET A 528 -11.27 -4.61 35.62
CA MET A 528 -12.11 -5.76 35.89
C MET A 528 -12.97 -5.60 37.15
N TYR A 529 -12.48 -4.91 38.18
CA TYR A 529 -13.30 -4.57 39.34
C TYR A 529 -14.53 -3.75 38.91
N ARG A 530 -14.37 -2.73 38.09
CA ARG A 530 -15.48 -1.90 37.59
C ARG A 530 -16.39 -2.68 36.64
N ILE A 531 -15.84 -3.44 35.72
CA ILE A 531 -16.59 -4.25 34.75
C ILE A 531 -17.48 -5.27 35.46
N ASN A 532 -16.94 -6.03 36.39
CA ASN A 532 -17.70 -7.06 37.14
C ASN A 532 -18.75 -6.48 38.10
N SER A 533 -18.64 -5.20 38.45
CA SER A 533 -19.61 -4.50 39.34
C SER A 533 -20.70 -3.76 38.56
N ALA A 534 -20.53 -3.56 37.26
CA ALA A 534 -21.49 -2.80 36.44
C ALA A 534 -22.74 -3.60 36.14
N LYS A 535 -23.89 -2.88 36.15
CA LYS A 535 -25.22 -3.47 35.81
C LYS A 535 -25.64 -3.15 34.39
N ARG A 536 -25.20 -2.02 33.86
CA ARG A 536 -25.50 -1.54 32.50
C ARG A 536 -24.25 -0.97 31.83
N PRO A 537 -23.17 -1.76 31.70
CA PRO A 537 -22.00 -1.31 30.99
C PRO A 537 -22.31 -1.12 29.50
N VAL A 538 -21.62 -0.16 28.88
CA VAL A 538 -21.69 0.10 27.45
C VAL A 538 -20.28 0.10 26.88
N ILE A 539 -20.09 -0.54 25.73
CA ILE A 539 -18.83 -0.54 25.01
C ILE A 539 -18.92 0.52 23.90
N ILE A 540 -17.91 1.39 23.82
CA ILE A 540 -17.76 2.38 22.76
C ILE A 540 -16.50 2.06 21.97
N VAL A 541 -16.65 1.81 20.67
CA VAL A 541 -15.50 1.53 19.80
C VAL A 541 -15.17 2.74 18.95
N GLY A 542 -13.88 3.05 18.88
CA GLY A 542 -13.32 4.05 17.99
C GLY A 542 -12.59 3.46 16.80
N TYR A 543 -12.07 4.32 15.96
CA TYR A 543 -11.31 3.91 14.76
C TYR A 543 -10.07 3.06 15.09
N GLY A 544 -9.45 3.28 16.25
CA GLY A 544 -8.31 2.50 16.71
C GLY A 544 -8.62 1.03 17.03
N ALA A 545 -9.90 0.67 17.14
CA ALA A 545 -10.35 -0.70 17.41
C ALA A 545 -10.58 -1.55 16.15
N ARG A 546 -10.40 -1.00 14.95
CA ARG A 546 -10.84 -1.62 13.68
C ARG A 546 -10.27 -3.02 13.41
N GLU A 547 -9.05 -3.27 13.84
CA GLU A 547 -8.38 -4.57 13.66
C GLU A 547 -8.60 -5.54 14.85
N SER A 548 -9.41 -5.12 15.83
CA SER A 548 -9.62 -5.85 17.10
C SER A 548 -11.10 -6.17 17.37
N MET A 549 -11.94 -6.02 16.34
CA MET A 549 -13.39 -6.13 16.55
C MET A 549 -13.86 -7.53 16.88
N SER A 550 -13.16 -8.60 16.44
CA SER A 550 -13.50 -9.98 16.80
C SER A 550 -13.41 -10.22 18.30
N GLU A 551 -12.31 -9.76 18.93
CA GLU A 551 -12.08 -9.87 20.37
C GLU A 551 -13.04 -8.97 21.16
N ILE A 552 -13.30 -7.76 20.66
CA ILE A 552 -14.22 -6.81 21.31
C ILE A 552 -15.66 -7.32 21.23
N ILE A 553 -16.10 -7.89 20.12
CA ILE A 553 -17.44 -8.47 19.99
C ILE A 553 -17.58 -9.69 20.90
N THR A 554 -16.58 -10.58 20.95
CA THR A 554 -16.54 -11.73 21.87
C THR A 554 -16.66 -11.27 23.33
N PHE A 555 -15.94 -10.22 23.70
CA PHE A 555 -16.06 -9.61 25.03
C PHE A 555 -17.45 -9.03 25.27
N ALA A 556 -18.02 -8.30 24.32
CA ALA A 556 -19.35 -7.71 24.40
C ALA A 556 -20.44 -8.78 24.55
N GLU A 557 -20.35 -9.87 23.80
CA GLU A 557 -21.29 -10.99 23.87
C GLU A 557 -21.25 -11.69 25.22
N LYS A 558 -20.05 -11.94 25.75
CA LYS A 558 -19.89 -12.56 27.07
C LYS A 558 -20.36 -11.63 28.20
N LEU A 559 -20.15 -10.31 28.05
CA LEU A 559 -20.60 -9.31 29.01
C LEU A 559 -22.08 -8.93 28.84
N ASN A 560 -22.73 -9.27 27.74
CA ASN A 560 -24.10 -8.83 27.34
C ASN A 560 -24.18 -7.30 27.15
N ALA A 561 -23.12 -6.62 26.82
CA ALA A 561 -23.05 -5.16 26.77
C ALA A 561 -23.35 -4.59 25.37
N PRO A 562 -24.16 -3.54 25.26
CA PRO A 562 -24.34 -2.79 24.01
C PRO A 562 -23.04 -2.25 23.47
N VAL A 563 -22.87 -2.29 22.13
CA VAL A 563 -21.71 -1.74 21.44
C VAL A 563 -22.13 -0.54 20.59
N LEU A 564 -21.57 0.61 20.92
CA LEU A 564 -21.74 1.87 20.21
C LEU A 564 -20.46 2.18 19.42
N THR A 565 -20.60 2.85 18.30
CA THR A 565 -19.44 3.31 17.52
C THR A 565 -19.28 4.82 17.59
N THR A 566 -18.04 5.31 17.58
CA THR A 566 -17.82 6.69 17.15
C THR A 566 -18.12 6.77 15.65
N PHE A 567 -18.33 7.98 15.12
CA PHE A 567 -18.64 8.08 13.68
C PHE A 567 -17.55 7.49 12.79
N LYS A 568 -16.27 7.70 13.10
CA LYS A 568 -15.14 7.09 12.38
C LYS A 568 -15.08 5.56 12.45
N ALA A 569 -15.75 4.97 13.42
CA ALA A 569 -15.83 3.53 13.62
C ALA A 569 -17.10 2.91 13.05
N LYS A 570 -17.94 3.70 12.35
CA LYS A 570 -19.15 3.17 11.72
C LYS A 570 -18.82 2.03 10.76
N GLY A 571 -19.54 0.93 10.86
CA GLY A 571 -19.31 -0.29 10.09
C GLY A 571 -18.37 -1.29 10.75
N GLN A 572 -17.74 -0.96 11.88
CA GLN A 572 -16.90 -1.92 12.61
C GLN A 572 -17.71 -3.01 13.35
N ILE A 573 -18.95 -2.73 13.65
CA ILE A 573 -19.96 -3.71 14.05
C ILE A 573 -21.20 -3.49 13.21
N SER A 574 -21.86 -4.55 12.81
CA SER A 574 -23.11 -4.48 12.08
C SER A 574 -24.22 -3.80 12.90
N ASP A 575 -24.98 -2.90 12.27
CA ASP A 575 -26.18 -2.31 12.88
C ASP A 575 -27.33 -3.34 13.05
N PHE A 576 -27.14 -4.55 12.50
CA PHE A 576 -28.03 -5.72 12.67
C PHE A 576 -27.51 -6.72 13.71
N HIS A 577 -26.32 -6.51 14.27
CA HIS A 577 -25.82 -7.34 15.35
C HIS A 577 -26.70 -7.15 16.61
N PRO A 578 -27.04 -8.21 17.38
CA PRO A 578 -27.92 -8.11 18.54
C PRO A 578 -27.48 -7.09 19.62
N LEU A 579 -26.17 -6.79 19.67
CA LEU A 579 -25.60 -5.80 20.58
C LEU A 579 -25.19 -4.49 19.87
N GLY A 580 -25.33 -4.38 18.56
CA GLY A 580 -24.97 -3.19 17.78
C GLY A 580 -25.99 -2.06 17.99
N CYS A 581 -25.53 -0.89 18.37
CA CYS A 581 -26.39 0.27 18.68
C CYS A 581 -26.18 1.44 17.72
N GLY A 582 -25.30 1.29 16.72
CA GLY A 582 -25.01 2.34 15.75
C GLY A 582 -24.09 3.45 16.31
N VAL A 583 -24.08 4.58 15.61
CA VAL A 583 -23.18 5.70 15.88
C VAL A 583 -23.67 6.54 17.05
N LEU A 584 -22.76 6.91 17.95
CA LEU A 584 -22.98 7.86 19.05
C LEU A 584 -22.65 9.29 18.61
N GLY A 585 -23.42 10.26 19.12
CA GLY A 585 -23.14 11.69 18.97
C GLY A 585 -23.97 12.38 17.89
N ARG A 586 -23.47 13.54 17.40
CA ARG A 586 -24.23 14.45 16.49
C ARG A 586 -24.69 13.79 15.19
N SER A 587 -23.88 12.90 14.63
CA SER A 587 -24.21 12.14 13.41
C SER A 587 -24.84 10.79 13.72
N GLY A 588 -25.23 10.57 14.96
CA GLY A 588 -25.61 9.28 15.48
C GLY A 588 -27.09 8.98 15.47
N THR A 589 -27.39 7.80 16.03
CA THR A 589 -28.73 7.27 16.19
C THR A 589 -29.27 7.59 17.60
N GLN A 590 -30.58 7.67 17.74
CA GLN A 590 -31.21 7.74 19.06
C GLN A 590 -30.98 6.46 19.88
N VAL A 591 -30.72 5.33 19.21
CA VAL A 591 -30.40 4.05 19.84
C VAL A 591 -29.10 4.16 20.64
N ALA A 592 -28.03 4.61 20.01
CA ALA A 592 -26.74 4.77 20.69
C ALA A 592 -26.80 5.76 21.86
N SER A 593 -27.45 6.91 21.66
CA SER A 593 -27.64 7.91 22.71
C SER A 593 -28.44 7.39 23.90
N TRP A 594 -29.46 6.56 23.66
CA TRP A 594 -30.23 5.92 24.71
C TRP A 594 -29.36 5.08 25.63
N PHE A 595 -28.57 4.15 25.05
CA PHE A 595 -27.72 3.26 25.85
C PHE A 595 -26.60 4.02 26.56
N MET A 596 -25.99 5.00 25.95
CA MET A 596 -24.98 5.84 26.59
C MET A 596 -25.58 6.56 27.82
N ASN A 597 -26.78 7.17 27.67
CA ASN A 597 -27.40 7.90 28.77
C ASN A 597 -27.84 7.01 29.93
N HIS A 598 -28.24 5.76 29.67
CA HIS A 598 -28.70 4.81 30.69
C HIS A 598 -27.64 3.86 31.20
N SER A 599 -26.36 4.04 30.79
CA SER A 599 -25.24 3.24 31.25
C SER A 599 -24.78 3.66 32.66
N ASP A 600 -24.15 2.73 33.38
CA ASP A 600 -23.47 2.97 34.64
C ASP A 600 -21.94 2.85 34.53
N LEU A 601 -21.44 2.39 33.37
CA LEU A 601 -20.02 2.28 33.05
C LEU A 601 -19.82 2.41 31.54
N LEU A 602 -18.82 3.21 31.11
CA LEU A 602 -18.37 3.29 29.73
C LEU A 602 -17.05 2.56 29.58
N ILE A 603 -16.98 1.61 28.63
CA ILE A 603 -15.76 0.86 28.29
C ILE A 603 -15.39 1.26 26.85
N VAL A 604 -14.25 1.90 26.67
CA VAL A 604 -13.88 2.56 25.44
C VAL A 604 -12.65 1.91 24.84
N PHE A 605 -12.75 1.47 23.59
CA PHE A 605 -11.64 0.87 22.84
C PHE A 605 -11.26 1.75 21.64
N GLY A 606 -10.00 2.20 21.58
CA GLY A 606 -9.43 2.87 20.43
C GLY A 606 -10.11 4.17 20.03
N ALA A 607 -10.68 4.92 20.99
CA ALA A 607 -11.32 6.21 20.75
C ALA A 607 -10.77 7.28 21.68
N SER A 608 -10.28 8.37 21.09
CA SER A 608 -9.84 9.56 21.85
C SER A 608 -10.92 10.65 21.95
N PHE A 609 -12.09 10.41 21.35
CA PHE A 609 -13.26 11.30 21.34
C PHE A 609 -13.08 12.64 20.61
N SER A 610 -14.15 13.40 20.54
CA SER A 610 -14.23 14.79 20.11
C SER A 610 -15.50 15.42 20.68
N HIS A 611 -15.69 16.71 20.55
CA HIS A 611 -16.92 17.40 20.94
C HIS A 611 -18.19 16.85 20.26
N HIS A 612 -18.03 16.18 19.09
CA HIS A 612 -19.14 15.60 18.34
C HIS A 612 -19.60 14.24 18.87
N THR A 613 -18.82 13.56 19.71
CA THR A 613 -19.13 12.21 20.19
C THR A 613 -20.23 12.23 21.27
N GLY A 614 -20.36 13.31 22.03
CA GLY A 614 -21.46 13.50 22.99
C GLY A 614 -21.42 12.53 24.17
N ILE A 615 -20.27 12.34 24.79
CA ILE A 615 -20.08 11.50 25.98
C ILE A 615 -20.52 12.23 27.22
N ASP A 616 -21.27 11.52 28.09
CA ASP A 616 -21.59 11.98 29.43
C ASP A 616 -20.38 11.83 30.38
N GLN A 617 -19.78 12.96 30.72
CA GLN A 617 -18.58 13.04 31.56
C GLN A 617 -18.78 12.63 33.02
N THR A 618 -20.03 12.48 33.46
CA THR A 618 -20.36 12.09 34.85
C THR A 618 -20.26 10.58 35.06
N LYS A 619 -20.16 9.81 34.00
CA LYS A 619 -20.12 8.35 34.04
C LYS A 619 -18.70 7.82 34.22
N PRO A 620 -18.53 6.78 35.08
CA PRO A 620 -17.24 6.08 35.15
C PRO A 620 -16.78 5.58 33.79
N LEU A 621 -15.52 5.78 33.47
CA LEU A 621 -14.95 5.51 32.18
C LEU A 621 -13.66 4.73 32.25
N ILE A 622 -13.62 3.58 31.54
CA ILE A 622 -12.42 2.81 31.24
C ILE A 622 -12.04 3.13 29.81
N GLN A 623 -10.80 3.58 29.55
CA GLN A 623 -10.33 3.84 28.19
C GLN A 623 -9.12 2.97 27.88
N VAL A 624 -9.18 2.23 26.79
CA VAL A 624 -8.12 1.36 26.27
C VAL A 624 -7.59 1.97 24.98
N ASP A 625 -6.30 2.24 24.95
CA ASP A 625 -5.63 2.74 23.73
C ASP A 625 -4.15 2.34 23.73
N PHE A 626 -3.58 2.12 22.53
CA PHE A 626 -2.15 1.86 22.36
C PHE A 626 -1.31 3.13 22.54
N ASP A 627 -1.91 4.30 22.34
CA ASP A 627 -1.25 5.59 22.48
C ASP A 627 -1.57 6.22 23.84
N ARG A 628 -0.55 6.38 24.65
CA ARG A 628 -0.68 7.01 25.99
C ARG A 628 -1.26 8.42 25.92
N MET A 629 -0.98 9.17 24.85
CA MET A 629 -1.46 10.54 24.70
C MET A 629 -2.94 10.63 24.28
N ALA A 630 -3.52 9.52 23.83
CA ALA A 630 -4.95 9.42 23.58
C ALA A 630 -5.77 9.23 24.87
N LEU A 631 -5.13 8.59 25.88
CA LEU A 631 -5.77 8.35 27.16
C LEU A 631 -6.03 9.68 27.91
N GLY A 632 -7.27 9.95 28.23
CA GLY A 632 -7.68 11.18 28.92
C GLY A 632 -7.56 12.47 28.10
N LYS A 633 -7.40 12.40 26.77
CA LYS A 633 -7.17 13.57 25.91
C LYS A 633 -8.29 14.61 25.98
N PHE A 634 -9.55 14.20 26.03
CA PHE A 634 -10.71 15.10 26.04
C PHE A 634 -11.48 15.09 27.35
N HIS A 635 -11.42 14.00 28.10
CA HIS A 635 -12.14 13.81 29.35
C HIS A 635 -11.24 13.14 30.36
N SER A 636 -11.36 13.51 31.62
CA SER A 636 -10.77 12.74 32.71
C SER A 636 -11.36 11.33 32.72
N ILE A 637 -10.54 10.34 32.88
CA ILE A 637 -10.92 8.93 32.87
C ILE A 637 -10.62 8.26 34.20
N ASP A 638 -11.48 7.36 34.65
CA ASP A 638 -11.32 6.65 35.91
C ASP A 638 -10.27 5.55 35.86
N THR A 639 -10.18 4.88 34.72
CA THR A 639 -9.27 3.75 34.55
C THR A 639 -8.61 3.80 33.18
N PRO A 640 -7.41 4.40 33.06
CA PRO A 640 -6.60 4.36 31.85
C PRO A 640 -5.96 2.99 31.70
N VAL A 641 -6.13 2.38 30.52
CA VAL A 641 -5.54 1.08 30.17
C VAL A 641 -4.69 1.26 28.92
N TRP A 642 -3.39 1.34 29.10
CA TRP A 642 -2.45 1.41 28.00
C TRP A 642 -2.12 0.02 27.50
N GLY A 643 -2.57 -0.30 26.28
CA GLY A 643 -2.37 -1.59 25.67
C GLY A 643 -3.07 -1.70 24.32
N GLU A 644 -2.72 -2.72 23.55
CA GLU A 644 -3.42 -3.04 22.31
C GLU A 644 -4.84 -3.50 22.60
N THR A 645 -5.76 -3.07 21.76
CA THR A 645 -7.19 -3.26 22.01
C THR A 645 -7.62 -4.72 21.93
N ALA A 646 -7.06 -5.51 21.01
CA ALA A 646 -7.34 -6.94 20.88
C ALA A 646 -6.87 -7.72 22.12
N ILE A 647 -5.61 -7.53 22.51
CA ILE A 647 -5.00 -8.18 23.68
C ILE A 647 -5.81 -7.84 24.94
N THR A 648 -6.15 -6.56 25.10
CA THR A 648 -6.90 -6.10 26.27
C THR A 648 -8.30 -6.68 26.32
N ALA A 649 -9.02 -6.72 25.18
CA ALA A 649 -10.35 -7.31 25.09
C ALA A 649 -10.33 -8.82 25.39
N ALA A 650 -9.33 -9.55 24.90
CA ALA A 650 -9.13 -10.96 25.18
C ALA A 650 -8.90 -11.20 26.69
N ILE A 651 -8.02 -10.41 27.32
CA ILE A 651 -7.76 -10.48 28.77
C ILE A 651 -9.05 -10.16 29.56
N PHE A 652 -9.80 -9.14 29.16
CA PHE A 652 -11.07 -8.83 29.82
C PHE A 652 -12.05 -10.00 29.69
N THR A 653 -12.15 -10.60 28.51
CA THR A 653 -13.01 -11.76 28.25
C THR A 653 -12.66 -12.97 29.15
N GLU A 654 -11.36 -13.27 29.27
CA GLU A 654 -10.87 -14.36 30.10
C GLU A 654 -11.19 -14.15 31.59
N ARG A 655 -11.09 -12.90 32.06
CA ARG A 655 -11.24 -12.55 33.48
C ARG A 655 -12.65 -12.13 33.92
N LEU A 656 -13.65 -12.20 33.02
CA LEU A 656 -15.03 -11.97 33.40
C LEU A 656 -15.48 -12.99 34.45
N SER A 657 -16.20 -12.47 35.46
CA SER A 657 -16.82 -13.32 36.51
C SER A 657 -17.92 -14.22 35.91
N ASP A 658 -18.05 -15.43 36.43
CA ASP A 658 -19.15 -16.33 36.09
C ASP A 658 -20.53 -15.79 36.56
N ARG A 659 -20.51 -14.87 37.53
CA ARG A 659 -21.72 -14.21 38.05
C ARG A 659 -21.73 -12.75 37.62
N LEU A 660 -22.11 -12.49 36.40
CA LEU A 660 -22.29 -11.12 35.90
C LEU A 660 -23.54 -10.48 36.52
N LEU A 661 -23.41 -9.20 36.91
CA LEU A 661 -24.51 -8.34 37.32
C LEU A 661 -25.18 -7.65 36.15
N CYS A 662 -24.57 -7.72 34.98
CA CYS A 662 -25.01 -7.03 33.78
C CYS A 662 -26.34 -7.56 33.25
N VAL A 663 -27.22 -6.64 32.90
CA VAL A 663 -28.54 -6.91 32.32
C VAL A 663 -28.37 -7.16 30.82
N ASP A 664 -28.94 -8.24 30.30
CA ASP A 664 -29.00 -8.47 28.86
C ASP A 664 -29.90 -7.44 28.18
N CYS A 665 -29.29 -6.57 27.36
CA CYS A 665 -29.97 -5.47 26.67
C CYS A 665 -30.46 -5.82 25.26
N ARG A 666 -30.26 -7.05 24.72
CA ARG A 666 -30.60 -7.40 23.32
C ARG A 666 -32.06 -7.08 22.96
N LYS A 667 -32.99 -7.40 23.82
CA LYS A 667 -34.43 -7.06 23.60
C LYS A 667 -34.65 -5.56 23.55
N GLU A 668 -34.06 -4.83 24.50
CA GLU A 668 -34.16 -3.37 24.52
C GLU A 668 -33.53 -2.72 23.29
N ILE A 669 -32.38 -3.23 22.82
CA ILE A 669 -31.75 -2.80 21.58
C ILE A 669 -32.65 -3.00 20.37
N ALA A 670 -33.26 -4.19 20.24
CA ALA A 670 -34.20 -4.50 19.17
C ALA A 670 -35.42 -3.55 19.18
N ASP A 671 -36.00 -3.26 20.36
CA ASP A 671 -37.10 -2.32 20.50
C ASP A 671 -36.72 -0.89 20.12
N ARG A 672 -35.50 -0.43 20.48
CA ARG A 672 -35.00 0.91 20.12
C ARG A 672 -34.73 1.02 18.61
N TRP A 673 -34.17 -0.02 18.01
CA TRP A 673 -34.00 -0.07 16.54
C TRP A 673 -35.35 -0.07 15.82
N ARG A 674 -36.37 -0.79 16.31
CA ARG A 674 -37.72 -0.75 15.73
C ARG A 674 -38.27 0.68 15.72
N LEU A 675 -38.24 1.36 16.87
CA LEU A 675 -38.68 2.75 16.97
C LEU A 675 -37.91 3.70 16.04
N TRP A 676 -36.62 3.51 15.94
CA TRP A 676 -35.79 4.33 15.05
C TRP A 676 -36.12 4.08 13.57
N ARG A 677 -36.34 2.83 13.17
CA ARG A 677 -36.73 2.47 11.80
C ARG A 677 -38.12 3.01 11.44
N GLU A 678 -39.07 3.03 12.37
CA GLU A 678 -40.36 3.68 12.20
C GLU A 678 -40.21 5.20 11.97
N GLU A 679 -39.33 5.86 12.73
CA GLU A 679 -39.04 7.28 12.54
C GLU A 679 -38.34 7.56 11.22
N LYS A 680 -37.40 6.71 10.80
CA LYS A 680 -36.76 6.81 9.46
C LYS A 680 -37.79 6.67 8.34
N ALA A 681 -38.70 5.72 8.45
CA ALA A 681 -39.77 5.53 7.48
C ALA A 681 -40.66 6.79 7.37
N ARG A 682 -41.03 7.39 8.50
CA ARG A 682 -41.75 8.66 8.51
C ARG A 682 -41.01 9.80 7.84
N ARG A 683 -39.69 9.92 8.08
CA ARG A 683 -38.84 10.95 7.45
C ARG A 683 -38.67 10.74 5.96
N ARG A 684 -38.59 9.48 5.50
CA ARG A 684 -38.50 9.14 4.08
C ARG A 684 -39.72 9.65 3.28
N GLU A 685 -40.90 9.68 3.89
CA GLU A 685 -42.15 10.13 3.27
C GLU A 685 -42.28 11.66 3.19
N ALA A 686 -41.37 12.40 3.81
CA ALA A 686 -41.38 13.86 3.75
C ALA A 686 -41.25 14.34 2.28
N LYS A 687 -42.24 15.13 1.86
CA LYS A 687 -42.27 15.64 0.49
C LYS A 687 -41.24 16.72 0.28
N SER A 688 -40.35 16.52 -0.67
CA SER A 688 -39.37 17.49 -1.16
C SER A 688 -39.91 18.22 -2.40
N LYS A 689 -39.58 19.50 -2.50
CA LYS A 689 -39.85 20.31 -3.72
C LYS A 689 -38.63 20.43 -4.64
N ARG A 690 -37.42 20.11 -4.14
CA ARG A 690 -36.15 20.41 -4.83
C ARG A 690 -35.29 19.20 -5.14
N GLY A 691 -35.76 17.99 -4.86
CA GLY A 691 -35.00 16.77 -5.09
C GLY A 691 -35.31 15.68 -4.06
N LEU A 692 -34.40 14.74 -3.87
CA LEU A 692 -34.55 13.63 -2.96
C LEU A 692 -34.20 14.04 -1.53
N ASN A 693 -34.88 13.47 -0.53
CA ASN A 693 -34.48 13.65 0.88
C ASN A 693 -33.44 12.61 1.30
N SER A 694 -32.62 12.96 2.28
CA SER A 694 -31.49 12.13 2.75
C SER A 694 -31.93 10.78 3.30
N ALA A 695 -33.06 10.70 4.00
CA ALA A 695 -33.56 9.44 4.58
C ALA A 695 -33.86 8.41 3.46
N ALA A 696 -34.51 8.86 2.34
CA ALA A 696 -34.78 8.01 1.20
C ALA A 696 -33.48 7.60 0.46
N ILE A 697 -32.56 8.52 0.27
CA ILE A 697 -31.27 8.26 -0.40
C ILE A 697 -30.50 7.16 0.33
N PHE A 698 -30.26 7.32 1.62
CA PHE A 698 -29.40 6.39 2.37
C PHE A 698 -30.10 5.06 2.67
N GLU A 699 -31.40 4.99 2.68
CA GLU A 699 -32.11 3.71 2.74
C GLU A 699 -31.98 2.93 1.40
N ILE A 700 -32.20 3.61 0.26
CA ILE A 700 -32.02 2.97 -1.05
C ILE A 700 -30.56 2.54 -1.24
N LEU A 701 -29.61 3.39 -0.86
CA LEU A 701 -28.18 3.06 -0.90
C LEU A 701 -27.88 1.82 -0.07
N GLY A 702 -28.39 1.73 1.17
CA GLY A 702 -28.18 0.59 2.06
C GLY A 702 -28.84 -0.72 1.59
N ASN A 703 -29.94 -0.61 0.84
CA ASN A 703 -30.64 -1.77 0.27
C ASN A 703 -30.05 -2.24 -1.06
N THR A 704 -29.30 -1.39 -1.75
CA THR A 704 -28.79 -1.66 -3.12
C THR A 704 -27.31 -1.96 -3.13
N ALA A 705 -26.51 -1.29 -2.28
CA ALA A 705 -25.07 -1.50 -2.21
C ALA A 705 -24.74 -2.95 -1.78
N PRO A 706 -23.69 -3.55 -2.32
CA PRO A 706 -23.18 -4.84 -1.87
C PRO A 706 -22.89 -4.81 -0.36
N GLU A 707 -23.25 -5.86 0.36
CA GLU A 707 -23.16 -5.92 1.82
C GLU A 707 -21.74 -5.74 2.36
N ASN A 708 -20.74 -6.13 1.55
CA ASN A 708 -19.32 -6.01 1.86
C ASN A 708 -18.67 -4.75 1.26
N ALA A 709 -19.43 -3.79 0.73
CA ALA A 709 -18.84 -2.60 0.11
C ALA A 709 -18.04 -1.75 1.10
N LEU A 710 -16.97 -1.13 0.57
CA LEU A 710 -16.22 -0.10 1.28
C LEU A 710 -16.72 1.28 0.85
N PHE A 711 -17.16 2.07 1.82
CA PHE A 711 -17.59 3.44 1.61
C PHE A 711 -16.50 4.44 1.95
N SER A 712 -16.16 5.31 0.99
CA SER A 712 -15.34 6.50 1.23
C SER A 712 -16.25 7.71 1.28
N LEU A 713 -16.33 8.34 2.46
CA LEU A 713 -17.25 9.44 2.70
C LEU A 713 -16.56 10.78 2.70
N ASP A 714 -17.16 11.75 2.05
CA ASP A 714 -16.77 13.13 2.14
C ASP A 714 -17.37 13.82 3.38
N VAL A 715 -16.87 15.00 3.67
CA VAL A 715 -17.30 15.81 4.82
C VAL A 715 -18.44 16.75 4.41
N GLY A 716 -19.44 16.90 5.28
CA GLY A 716 -20.60 17.74 5.06
C GLY A 716 -21.89 17.14 5.58
N ASP A 717 -23.02 17.63 5.09
CA ASP A 717 -24.34 17.11 5.45
C ASP A 717 -24.54 15.65 5.03
N ASN A 718 -23.94 15.23 3.92
CA ASN A 718 -23.87 13.83 3.48
C ASN A 718 -23.32 12.91 4.58
N THR A 719 -22.30 13.35 5.30
CA THR A 719 -21.69 12.61 6.40
C THR A 719 -22.64 12.43 7.57
N TYR A 720 -23.31 13.51 8.00
CA TYR A 720 -24.30 13.43 9.09
C TYR A 720 -25.47 12.54 8.71
N SER A 721 -25.96 12.64 7.49
CA SER A 721 -27.07 11.85 6.99
C SER A 721 -26.69 10.37 6.82
N PHE A 722 -25.47 10.06 6.33
CA PHE A 722 -24.97 8.68 6.28
C PHE A 722 -24.89 8.07 7.68
N GLY A 723 -24.31 8.76 8.64
CA GLY A 723 -24.21 8.28 10.01
C GLY A 723 -25.55 7.95 10.65
N ARG A 724 -26.56 8.76 10.34
CA ARG A 724 -27.91 8.70 10.91
C ARG A 724 -28.81 7.68 10.22
N TYR A 725 -28.80 7.61 8.89
CA TYR A 725 -29.79 6.85 8.11
C TYR A 725 -29.26 5.55 7.50
N PHE A 726 -27.98 5.48 7.18
CA PHE A 726 -27.38 4.27 6.60
C PHE A 726 -27.14 3.21 7.70
N GLU A 727 -27.66 2.00 7.51
CA GLU A 727 -27.42 0.87 8.40
C GLU A 727 -26.37 -0.05 7.80
N CYS A 728 -25.26 -0.23 8.50
CA CYS A 728 -24.16 -1.09 8.06
C CYS A 728 -24.44 -2.56 8.35
N LYS A 729 -24.12 -3.42 7.37
CA LYS A 729 -24.01 -4.88 7.51
C LYS A 729 -22.54 -5.28 7.69
N ASP A 730 -21.87 -5.73 6.63
CA ASP A 730 -20.44 -5.95 6.57
C ASP A 730 -19.70 -4.81 5.85
N HIS A 731 -20.29 -3.63 5.80
CA HIS A 731 -19.71 -2.46 5.17
C HIS A 731 -18.52 -1.93 5.96
N ARG A 732 -17.48 -1.49 5.25
CA ARG A 732 -16.40 -0.70 5.83
C ARG A 732 -16.56 0.77 5.47
N VAL A 733 -16.17 1.67 6.36
CA VAL A 733 -16.32 3.11 6.17
C VAL A 733 -15.00 3.82 6.46
N ILE A 734 -14.57 4.65 5.51
CA ILE A 734 -13.44 5.56 5.69
C ILE A 734 -13.87 7.00 5.43
N LEU A 735 -13.30 7.96 6.15
CA LEU A 735 -13.59 9.38 6.03
C LEU A 735 -12.45 10.24 6.58
N SER A 736 -12.48 11.55 6.28
CA SER A 736 -11.62 12.56 6.93
C SER A 736 -12.22 12.93 8.28
N GLY A 737 -11.90 12.15 9.33
CA GLY A 737 -12.64 12.20 10.57
C GLY A 737 -12.25 13.32 11.51
N TYR A 738 -10.98 13.68 11.59
CA TYR A 738 -10.48 14.75 12.46
C TYR A 738 -10.14 16.03 11.71
N LEU A 739 -9.51 15.93 10.55
CA LEU A 739 -9.21 17.10 9.74
C LEU A 739 -10.50 17.72 9.18
N GLY A 740 -11.46 16.89 8.79
CA GLY A 740 -12.74 17.36 8.26
C GLY A 740 -12.62 18.02 6.89
N SER A 741 -11.72 17.53 6.02
CA SER A 741 -11.50 18.09 4.70
C SER A 741 -12.55 17.60 3.70
N ILE A 742 -13.29 18.52 3.09
CA ILE A 742 -14.08 18.24 1.90
C ILE A 742 -13.14 17.90 0.74
N GLY A 743 -13.62 17.12 -0.23
CA GLY A 743 -12.81 16.61 -1.35
C GLY A 743 -12.05 15.33 -1.06
N PHE A 744 -12.12 14.80 0.16
CA PHE A 744 -11.45 13.56 0.57
C PHE A 744 -11.95 12.33 -0.17
N SER A 745 -13.28 12.20 -0.35
CA SER A 745 -13.91 10.90 -0.62
C SER A 745 -13.43 10.23 -1.91
N PHE A 746 -13.38 10.94 -3.03
CA PHE A 746 -13.06 10.33 -4.31
C PHE A 746 -11.57 9.96 -4.43
N PRO A 747 -10.61 10.83 -4.12
CA PRO A 747 -9.19 10.44 -4.08
C PRO A 747 -8.91 9.30 -3.08
N ALA A 748 -9.51 9.35 -1.90
CA ALA A 748 -9.35 8.28 -0.92
C ALA A 748 -9.97 6.95 -1.38
N ALA A 749 -11.06 6.99 -2.16
CA ALA A 749 -11.64 5.80 -2.79
C ALA A 749 -10.68 5.16 -3.81
N MET A 750 -9.88 5.96 -4.53
CA MET A 750 -8.85 5.43 -5.43
C MET A 750 -7.80 4.62 -4.64
N GLY A 751 -7.35 5.15 -3.50
CA GLY A 751 -6.45 4.42 -2.61
C GLY A 751 -7.08 3.17 -2.00
N ALA A 752 -8.32 3.27 -1.56
CA ALA A 752 -9.06 2.15 -0.99
C ALA A 752 -9.32 1.02 -2.01
N TYR A 753 -9.57 1.36 -3.27
CA TYR A 753 -9.71 0.41 -4.37
C TYR A 753 -8.45 -0.45 -4.55
N LEU A 754 -7.28 0.18 -4.51
CA LEU A 754 -6.01 -0.53 -4.61
C LEU A 754 -5.64 -1.32 -3.33
N ALA A 755 -6.18 -0.90 -2.19
CA ALA A 755 -5.96 -1.56 -0.91
C ALA A 755 -6.78 -2.84 -0.74
N GLN A 756 -7.99 -2.89 -1.32
CA GLN A 756 -8.98 -3.96 -1.13
C GLN A 756 -9.76 -4.22 -2.43
N SER A 757 -9.07 -4.74 -3.44
CA SER A 757 -9.66 -5.04 -4.76
C SER A 757 -10.84 -6.03 -4.71
N GLU A 758 -10.98 -6.80 -3.64
CA GLU A 758 -12.05 -7.77 -3.44
C GLU A 758 -13.39 -7.13 -3.00
N ARG A 759 -13.36 -5.88 -2.53
CA ARG A 759 -14.57 -5.18 -2.05
C ARG A 759 -14.99 -4.11 -3.05
N PRO A 760 -16.27 -4.05 -3.43
CA PRO A 760 -16.80 -2.91 -4.18
C PRO A 760 -16.55 -1.60 -3.43
N VAL A 761 -16.03 -0.59 -4.13
CA VAL A 761 -15.74 0.72 -3.53
C VAL A 761 -16.80 1.72 -3.97
N ILE A 762 -17.45 2.33 -2.99
CA ILE A 762 -18.44 3.38 -3.20
C ILE A 762 -17.96 4.66 -2.53
N SER A 763 -17.77 5.71 -3.32
CA SER A 763 -17.46 7.05 -2.83
C SER A 763 -18.73 7.87 -2.71
N VAL A 764 -18.93 8.60 -1.62
CA VAL A 764 -20.10 9.47 -1.41
C VAL A 764 -19.65 10.87 -1.07
N SER A 765 -20.08 11.86 -1.83
CA SER A 765 -19.76 13.27 -1.57
C SER A 765 -20.93 14.21 -1.82
N GLY A 766 -20.82 15.42 -1.29
CA GLY A 766 -21.53 16.58 -1.81
C GLY A 766 -20.86 17.14 -3.07
N ASP A 767 -21.59 17.96 -3.80
CA ASP A 767 -21.12 18.63 -5.02
C ASP A 767 -19.92 19.55 -4.77
N GLY A 768 -19.90 20.27 -3.66
CA GLY A 768 -18.76 21.11 -3.27
C GLY A 768 -17.49 20.33 -2.97
N GLY A 769 -17.60 19.13 -2.42
CA GLY A 769 -16.46 18.26 -2.15
C GLY A 769 -15.91 17.61 -3.43
N PHE A 770 -16.76 16.99 -4.23
CA PHE A 770 -16.33 16.39 -5.50
C PHE A 770 -15.70 17.43 -6.45
N GLY A 771 -16.27 18.65 -6.49
CA GLY A 771 -15.76 19.71 -7.31
C GLY A 771 -14.29 20.08 -7.09
N GLN A 772 -13.73 19.82 -5.89
CA GLN A 772 -12.32 20.11 -5.58
C GLN A 772 -11.35 19.17 -6.32
N TYR A 773 -11.72 17.91 -6.49
CA TYR A 773 -10.86 16.89 -7.11
C TYR A 773 -11.57 16.13 -8.23
N MET A 774 -12.57 16.75 -8.87
CA MET A 774 -13.33 16.10 -9.94
C MET A 774 -12.45 15.60 -11.09
N ALA A 775 -11.32 16.27 -11.34
CA ALA A 775 -10.36 15.86 -12.36
C ALA A 775 -9.79 14.45 -12.14
N GLU A 776 -9.82 13.94 -10.90
CA GLU A 776 -9.37 12.59 -10.60
C GLU A 776 -10.31 11.51 -11.12
N PHE A 777 -11.51 11.86 -11.55
CA PHE A 777 -12.37 10.93 -12.27
C PHE A 777 -11.70 10.44 -13.57
N ASN A 778 -10.94 11.30 -14.26
CA ASN A 778 -10.09 10.90 -15.40
C ASN A 778 -8.98 9.95 -14.99
N THR A 779 -8.38 10.13 -13.79
CA THR A 779 -7.40 9.21 -13.26
C THR A 779 -8.02 7.83 -13.04
N ALA A 780 -9.20 7.76 -12.43
CA ALA A 780 -9.91 6.51 -12.24
C ALA A 780 -10.27 5.82 -13.58
N VAL A 781 -10.62 6.59 -14.62
CA VAL A 781 -10.85 6.07 -15.98
C VAL A 781 -9.56 5.50 -16.56
N LEU A 782 -8.45 6.24 -16.48
CA LEU A 782 -7.14 5.81 -17.00
C LEU A 782 -6.69 4.47 -16.43
N TYR A 783 -6.86 4.30 -15.13
CA TYR A 783 -6.47 3.08 -14.40
C TYR A 783 -7.61 2.06 -14.26
N ARG A 784 -8.74 2.27 -14.93
CA ARG A 784 -9.92 1.37 -14.93
C ARG A 784 -10.37 0.98 -13.52
N MET A 785 -10.41 1.94 -12.61
CA MET A 785 -10.79 1.70 -11.22
C MET A 785 -12.31 1.56 -11.10
N ASN A 786 -12.81 0.42 -10.68
CA ASN A 786 -14.24 0.18 -10.45
C ASN A 786 -14.69 0.89 -9.16
N ILE A 787 -14.90 2.21 -9.25
CA ILE A 787 -15.37 3.06 -8.17
C ILE A 787 -16.73 3.63 -8.55
N THR A 788 -17.76 3.36 -7.75
CA THR A 788 -19.06 4.00 -7.89
C THR A 788 -19.09 5.26 -7.06
N HIS A 789 -19.20 6.42 -7.71
CA HIS A 789 -19.33 7.70 -7.02
C HIS A 789 -20.79 8.13 -6.92
N VAL A 790 -21.31 8.26 -5.71
CA VAL A 790 -22.65 8.77 -5.39
C VAL A 790 -22.52 10.24 -4.99
N LEU A 791 -22.93 11.11 -5.89
CA LEU A 791 -22.81 12.56 -5.75
C LEU A 791 -24.15 13.18 -5.33
N LEU A 792 -24.18 13.81 -4.17
CA LEU A 792 -25.33 14.53 -3.65
C LEU A 792 -25.23 16.00 -4.06
N ASN A 793 -25.99 16.39 -5.08
CA ASN A 793 -25.96 17.73 -5.66
C ASN A 793 -27.15 18.58 -5.20
N ASN A 794 -26.90 19.59 -4.40
CA ASN A 794 -27.87 20.59 -3.98
C ASN A 794 -27.53 22.01 -4.48
N ASN A 795 -26.47 22.17 -5.24
CA ASN A 795 -25.89 23.44 -5.72
C ASN A 795 -25.52 24.42 -4.58
N GLU A 796 -25.15 23.88 -3.41
CA GLU A 796 -24.92 24.69 -2.24
C GLU A 796 -23.93 24.00 -1.27
N LEU A 797 -23.13 24.78 -0.55
CA LEU A 797 -22.43 24.31 0.64
C LEU A 797 -23.46 24.18 1.80
N GLY A 798 -24.36 23.18 1.70
CA GLY A 798 -25.56 23.07 2.49
C GLY A 798 -25.35 23.14 4.01
N LYS A 799 -24.28 22.51 4.50
CA LYS A 799 -23.91 22.58 5.93
C LYS A 799 -23.67 24.02 6.40
N ILE A 800 -22.94 24.79 5.59
CA ILE A 800 -22.61 26.19 5.93
C ILE A 800 -23.84 27.08 5.84
N SER A 801 -24.64 26.93 4.77
CA SER A 801 -25.90 27.65 4.64
C SER A 801 -26.85 27.43 5.83
N ARG A 802 -26.91 26.19 6.33
CA ARG A 802 -27.70 25.87 7.51
C ARG A 802 -27.15 26.57 8.75
N GLU A 803 -25.85 26.54 8.98
CA GLU A 803 -25.23 27.21 10.11
C GLU A 803 -25.45 28.74 10.08
N GLN A 804 -25.45 29.33 8.87
CA GLN A 804 -25.81 30.75 8.71
C GLN A 804 -27.28 31.00 9.10
N ARG A 805 -28.21 30.14 8.64
CA ARG A 805 -29.64 30.23 9.03
C ARG A 805 -29.83 30.03 10.52
N ASP A 806 -29.20 29.01 11.13
CA ASP A 806 -29.30 28.73 12.56
C ASP A 806 -28.76 29.86 13.43
N ALA A 807 -27.75 30.60 12.92
CA ALA A 807 -27.21 31.80 13.55
C ALA A 807 -28.02 33.07 13.26
N ASN A 808 -29.14 32.97 12.55
CA ASN A 808 -29.94 34.09 12.05
C ASN A 808 -29.15 35.07 11.14
N TRP A 809 -28.16 34.55 10.40
CA TRP A 809 -27.44 35.31 9.40
C TRP A 809 -28.04 35.11 8.00
N PRO A 810 -27.93 36.08 7.09
CA PRO A 810 -28.22 35.82 5.69
C PRO A 810 -27.33 34.74 5.11
N VAL A 811 -27.92 33.85 4.31
CA VAL A 811 -27.15 32.86 3.55
C VAL A 811 -26.31 33.61 2.50
N TRP A 812 -24.99 33.46 2.53
CA TRP A 812 -24.08 34.22 1.70
C TRP A 812 -22.87 33.40 1.26
N GLN A 813 -22.53 33.46 -0.04
CA GLN A 813 -21.39 32.81 -0.68
C GLN A 813 -21.32 31.27 -0.54
N THR A 814 -22.46 30.63 -0.41
CA THR A 814 -22.55 29.16 -0.31
C THR A 814 -23.16 28.51 -1.55
N HIS A 815 -23.74 29.33 -2.46
CA HIS A 815 -24.30 28.81 -3.71
C HIS A 815 -23.19 28.38 -4.67
N LEU A 816 -23.36 27.22 -5.31
CA LEU A 816 -22.44 26.64 -6.28
C LEU A 816 -23.08 26.63 -7.66
N HIS A 817 -22.34 27.04 -8.67
CA HIS A 817 -22.70 26.85 -10.08
C HIS A 817 -22.03 25.56 -10.60
N ASN A 818 -22.77 24.48 -10.62
CA ASN A 818 -22.26 23.17 -10.96
C ASN A 818 -22.48 22.82 -12.43
N PRO A 819 -21.57 22.05 -13.07
CA PRO A 819 -21.84 21.39 -14.33
C PRO A 819 -22.88 20.29 -14.14
N ASN A 820 -23.33 19.67 -15.23
CA ASN A 820 -23.97 18.37 -15.16
C ASN A 820 -22.90 17.31 -14.90
N PHE A 821 -22.76 16.84 -13.68
CA PHE A 821 -21.69 15.89 -13.30
C PHE A 821 -21.88 14.51 -13.95
N ALA A 822 -23.12 14.10 -14.24
CA ALA A 822 -23.36 12.85 -14.97
C ALA A 822 -22.82 12.94 -16.41
N GLU A 823 -23.04 14.08 -17.11
CA GLU A 823 -22.48 14.30 -18.44
C GLU A 823 -20.96 14.50 -18.39
N TYR A 824 -20.44 15.12 -17.35
CA TYR A 824 -19.00 15.20 -17.10
C TYR A 824 -18.36 13.81 -17.00
N ALA A 825 -18.95 12.90 -16.22
CA ALA A 825 -18.45 11.54 -16.09
C ALA A 825 -18.41 10.79 -17.45
N LYS A 826 -19.44 10.95 -18.26
CA LYS A 826 -19.47 10.40 -19.63
C LYS A 826 -18.41 11.02 -20.54
N ALA A 827 -18.22 12.33 -20.45
CA ALA A 827 -17.20 13.03 -21.23
C ALA A 827 -15.77 12.57 -20.86
N CYS A 828 -15.55 12.16 -19.61
CA CYS A 828 -14.30 11.55 -19.15
C CYS A 828 -14.11 10.10 -19.62
N GLY A 829 -15.14 9.45 -20.15
CA GLY A 829 -15.10 8.04 -20.60
C GLY A 829 -15.58 7.02 -19.55
N GLY A 830 -16.20 7.48 -18.45
CA GLY A 830 -16.86 6.64 -17.46
C GLY A 830 -18.39 6.59 -17.65
N PHE A 831 -19.05 5.94 -16.70
CA PHE A 831 -20.52 5.93 -16.65
C PHE A 831 -21.04 7.13 -15.87
N GLY A 832 -22.12 7.75 -16.33
CA GLY A 832 -22.76 8.88 -15.64
C GLY A 832 -24.28 8.84 -15.76
N ILE A 833 -24.99 9.01 -14.65
CA ILE A 833 -26.45 9.09 -14.63
C ILE A 833 -26.91 10.13 -13.59
N ARG A 834 -27.89 10.94 -13.97
CA ARG A 834 -28.52 11.93 -13.09
C ARG A 834 -29.88 11.45 -12.62
N VAL A 835 -30.10 11.48 -11.31
CA VAL A 835 -31.34 11.06 -10.62
C VAL A 835 -32.04 12.28 -10.04
N THR A 836 -33.31 12.49 -10.41
CA THR A 836 -34.16 13.56 -9.92
C THR A 836 -35.43 13.07 -9.21
N LYS A 837 -35.70 11.76 -9.30
CA LYS A 837 -36.85 11.10 -8.65
C LYS A 837 -36.41 9.91 -7.85
N THR A 838 -36.99 9.72 -6.69
CA THR A 838 -36.66 8.63 -5.76
C THR A 838 -36.79 7.24 -6.41
N GLY A 839 -37.80 7.03 -7.27
CA GLY A 839 -38.04 5.74 -7.92
C GLY A 839 -36.94 5.31 -8.90
N ASP A 840 -36.19 6.26 -9.44
CA ASP A 840 -35.13 5.97 -10.43
C ASP A 840 -33.80 5.59 -9.78
N PHE A 841 -33.59 5.93 -8.50
CA PHE A 841 -32.30 5.82 -7.85
C PHE A 841 -31.83 4.38 -7.69
N HIS A 842 -32.73 3.46 -7.33
CA HIS A 842 -32.34 2.05 -7.15
C HIS A 842 -31.76 1.44 -8.44
N GLN A 843 -32.42 1.68 -9.59
CA GLN A 843 -31.93 1.15 -10.86
C GLN A 843 -30.64 1.86 -11.30
N ALA A 844 -30.60 3.18 -11.19
CA ALA A 844 -29.41 3.96 -11.52
C ALA A 844 -28.16 3.51 -10.73
N LEU A 845 -28.34 3.20 -9.44
CA LEU A 845 -27.25 2.71 -8.60
C LEU A 845 -26.80 1.29 -8.98
N LYS A 846 -27.74 0.41 -9.32
CA LYS A 846 -27.41 -0.94 -9.83
C LYS A 846 -26.61 -0.87 -11.12
N ASP A 847 -27.05 -0.05 -12.07
CA ASP A 847 -26.37 0.12 -13.35
C ASP A 847 -24.94 0.65 -13.14
N ALA A 848 -24.79 1.62 -12.22
CA ALA A 848 -23.49 2.20 -11.88
C ALA A 848 -22.56 1.19 -11.21
N ILE A 849 -23.06 0.36 -10.28
CA ILE A 849 -22.25 -0.66 -9.59
C ILE A 849 -21.85 -1.79 -10.55
N SER A 850 -22.68 -2.12 -11.51
CA SER A 850 -22.37 -3.19 -12.49
C SER A 850 -21.49 -2.73 -13.65
N HIS A 851 -21.22 -1.43 -13.76
CA HIS A 851 -20.35 -0.89 -14.81
C HIS A 851 -18.89 -1.25 -14.56
N GLU A 852 -18.19 -1.73 -15.58
CA GLU A 852 -16.75 -1.96 -15.55
C GLU A 852 -15.99 -0.65 -15.73
N GLY A 853 -15.45 -0.10 -14.65
CA GLY A 853 -14.77 1.18 -14.61
C GLY A 853 -15.48 2.18 -13.68
N PRO A 854 -14.99 3.43 -13.60
CA PRO A 854 -15.57 4.41 -12.71
C PRO A 854 -16.95 4.85 -13.19
N SER A 855 -17.87 4.97 -12.22
CA SER A 855 -19.25 5.39 -12.46
C SER A 855 -19.63 6.52 -11.51
N LEU A 856 -20.57 7.39 -11.95
CA LEU A 856 -21.07 8.51 -11.18
C LEU A 856 -22.60 8.56 -11.23
N VAL A 857 -23.23 8.48 -10.07
CA VAL A 857 -24.66 8.68 -9.88
C VAL A 857 -24.87 10.05 -9.24
N GLU A 858 -25.30 11.02 -10.02
CA GLU A 858 -25.61 12.37 -9.56
C GLU A 858 -27.06 12.44 -9.06
N ILE A 859 -27.25 12.68 -7.79
CA ILE A 859 -28.56 12.75 -7.14
C ILE A 859 -28.86 14.22 -6.83
N MET A 860 -29.94 14.76 -7.41
CA MET A 860 -30.41 16.08 -7.04
C MET A 860 -31.08 16.01 -5.66
N THR A 861 -30.54 16.74 -4.68
CA THR A 861 -30.99 16.67 -3.29
C THR A 861 -31.62 17.98 -2.82
N ASP A 862 -32.47 17.85 -1.82
CA ASP A 862 -33.10 19.01 -1.17
C ASP A 862 -32.21 19.46 0.03
N PRO A 863 -31.65 20.70 0.01
CA PRO A 863 -30.81 21.19 1.08
C PRO A 863 -31.54 21.38 2.42
N GLU A 864 -32.87 21.37 2.44
CA GLU A 864 -33.66 21.55 3.66
C GLU A 864 -34.09 20.21 4.30
N LEU A 865 -34.03 19.11 3.54
CA LEU A 865 -34.45 17.77 4.01
C LEU A 865 -33.25 16.84 4.23
N ILE A 866 -32.46 17.13 5.24
CA ILE A 866 -31.25 16.38 5.58
C ILE A 866 -31.45 15.49 6.79
#